data_a9249987879c8ae23b0b4f9ac269293c
#
_entry.id   a9249987879c8ae23b0b4f9ac269293c
#
_cell.length_a   1.000
_cell.length_b   1.000
_cell.length_c   1.000
_cell.angle_alpha   90.00
_cell.angle_beta   90.00
_cell.angle_gamma   90.00
#
_symmetry.space_group_name_H-M   'P 1'
#
loop_
_entity.id
_entity.type
_entity.pdbx_description
1 polymer ?
#
loop_
_entity_poly.entity_id
_entity_poly.type
_entity_poly.pdbx_seq_one_letter_code
_entity_poly.pdbx_strand_id
1 'polypeptide(L)'
;MKKRKLLGFLIGLFAVAVPAMAVFTGMDLDATLSNLRRELYHDYRQMGKTQARMESKYAVQRKRMVGIVKKCNDLSLMLYSQKQDYTFDVSYALEKVSQEFRDFNKTRTPYDRIVATLDVEIDRYARLIESLRRLPPELRDLEVVPDSLAYHNDSLDVHLMRNESLLQQELQEQVDAIIALNEQLALEDPDNLGEVTLEQEQQALSEVKETIEAKEKGTTPAFILSETGQADRDSCILYASELLKMYAQTREQVMADSTHYREARLRMDESYAYARNYYSLLQNKVFVEGQTPWKTVLENPGYYWQEARRAMGEKFSFSFLKSAFVDEELGYTAEEISNDNQLVNSAKIFWLVIYLLAFLALWGLAALMLLPLYRFVKPVKERVAKEQKSYLALLLACILFMALSFESTDDDMIRKGISIMHTFVWLLMAITTALLIRLDPPKLKNSMRIYLPTIFTALFVITCRMLFVPNAFLNFFLPPILLVMVLWQLAVNLLRGGKADRTDTIIGWISLGITTIATVCGWTGYVFLSLIILVWWYFQLAFVLAIASVWHLTLWYKEGRLDKRLEEYKARITYVSGSAREQLMFSATWFYDLVKEVIFPLLALGSIPTCLYWALDIFEFNDLYRTLFEEPFFRQGEMRVSMYSVLFLTEMFFVFRYVNKAVHTIWQSFQYRRFLRKYNRKTIRSNEINLSLGNSLISVFVWFVYTDLFIITLNIPTGSLGLIAGGLSAGIGLALKDILNNFIYGIQLMGGRLRVGDWIECDGVRGKVTDINYQTTLVETINGTQVAFLNSSLFGKNFTNLTRNNAYEYTKVTVGVAYGTDFQRVRELLESGLEALKTKDRYGRDVVDPAYGIYIRFGDFADSAVEVAVKAFVLVPERIGYVDRCKELVYKLLKEGGITIPFPQCDVHMIKDDDK
;
A
#
# COMPACT_ATOMS: atom_id res chain seq x y z
N MET A 1 -0.38 15.73 12.09
CA MET A 1 -1.59 16.38 11.56
C MET A 1 -1.61 17.92 11.64
N LYS A 2 -1.03 18.57 12.66
CA LYS A 2 -0.95 20.05 12.72
C LYS A 2 0.07 20.69 11.77
N LYS A 3 1.16 20.00 11.39
CA LYS A 3 2.19 20.52 10.46
C LYS A 3 1.74 20.55 8.99
N ARG A 4 0.86 19.63 8.55
CA ARG A 4 0.27 19.67 7.19
C ARG A 4 -0.71 20.83 6.97
N LYS A 5 -1.37 21.28 8.02
CA LYS A 5 -2.26 22.46 7.93
C LYS A 5 -1.50 23.78 7.83
N LEU A 6 -0.29 23.87 8.37
CA LEU A 6 0.54 25.09 8.28
C LEU A 6 1.19 25.24 6.89
N LEU A 7 1.59 24.10 6.28
CA LEU A 7 2.12 24.10 4.90
C LEU A 7 0.99 24.36 3.89
N GLY A 8 -0.20 23.78 4.09
CA GLY A 8 -1.37 24.05 3.28
C GLY A 8 -1.89 25.48 3.42
N PHE A 9 -1.66 26.12 4.58
CA PHE A 9 -2.02 27.52 4.80
C PHE A 9 -1.02 28.48 4.12
N LEU A 10 0.27 28.12 4.06
CA LEU A 10 1.29 28.84 3.29
C LEU A 10 1.05 28.71 1.77
N ILE A 11 0.75 27.51 1.29
CA ILE A 11 0.44 27.26 -0.13
C ILE A 11 -0.92 27.91 -0.53
N GLY A 12 -1.91 27.87 0.34
CA GLY A 12 -3.18 28.56 0.13
C GLY A 12 -3.09 30.08 0.13
N LEU A 13 -2.09 30.66 0.84
CA LEU A 13 -1.83 32.10 0.79
C LEU A 13 -1.13 32.52 -0.51
N PHE A 14 -0.38 31.62 -1.13
CA PHE A 14 0.27 31.86 -2.43
C PHE A 14 -0.67 31.70 -3.64
N ALA A 15 -1.69 30.86 -3.55
CA ALA A 15 -2.66 30.67 -4.61
C ALA A 15 -3.68 31.82 -4.76
N VAL A 16 -3.79 32.68 -3.74
CA VAL A 16 -4.72 33.85 -3.77
C VAL A 16 -4.01 35.12 -4.19
N ALA A 17 -2.68 35.15 -4.31
CA ALA A 17 -1.92 36.34 -4.63
C ALA A 17 -1.25 36.29 -6.02
N VAL A 18 -1.96 35.81 -7.02
CA VAL A 18 -1.72 36.27 -8.39
C VAL A 18 -2.80 37.34 -8.66
N PRO A 19 -2.58 38.60 -8.38
CA PRO A 19 -3.34 39.59 -9.08
C PRO A 19 -2.88 39.45 -10.53
N ALA A 20 -3.78 39.02 -11.36
CA ALA A 20 -3.72 39.28 -12.79
C ALA A 20 -3.12 40.69 -12.92
N MET A 21 -2.05 40.85 -13.69
CA MET A 21 -1.81 42.13 -14.34
C MET A 21 -3.03 42.31 -15.25
N ALA A 22 -4.07 42.88 -14.63
CA ALA A 22 -5.25 43.28 -15.40
C ALA A 22 -4.73 44.23 -16.46
N VAL A 23 -4.93 43.89 -17.71
CA VAL A 23 -4.85 44.85 -18.82
C VAL A 23 -5.78 45.98 -18.42
N PHE A 24 -5.23 47.13 -18.16
CA PHE A 24 -5.95 48.32 -17.80
C PHE A 24 -6.76 48.78 -19.01
N THR A 25 -8.02 48.42 -19.07
CA THR A 25 -8.96 49.04 -19.97
C THR A 25 -9.28 50.45 -19.45
N GLY A 26 -9.25 51.47 -20.32
CA GLY A 26 -9.15 52.88 -20.03
C GLY A 26 -10.27 53.52 -19.22
N MET A 27 -11.14 52.75 -18.57
CA MET A 27 -12.28 53.34 -17.83
C MET A 27 -12.16 53.30 -16.29
N ASP A 28 -11.09 52.65 -15.71
CA ASP A 28 -11.04 52.50 -14.24
C ASP A 28 -9.63 52.38 -13.63
N LEU A 29 -8.63 53.08 -14.21
CA LEU A 29 -7.26 53.05 -13.73
C LEU A 29 -7.17 53.57 -12.29
N ASP A 30 -7.92 54.61 -11.95
CA ASP A 30 -8.00 55.18 -10.61
C ASP A 30 -8.60 54.21 -9.58
N ALA A 31 -9.63 53.49 -9.96
CA ALA A 31 -10.22 52.44 -9.11
C ALA A 31 -9.25 51.26 -8.91
N THR A 32 -8.50 50.94 -9.98
CA THR A 32 -7.51 49.85 -9.91
C THR A 32 -6.32 50.21 -8.99
N LEU A 33 -5.82 51.44 -9.08
CA LEU A 33 -4.78 51.99 -8.19
C LEU A 33 -5.27 52.06 -6.74
N SER A 34 -6.52 52.43 -6.52
CA SER A 34 -7.15 52.45 -5.18
C SER A 34 -7.24 51.05 -4.57
N ASN A 35 -7.59 50.03 -5.38
CA ASN A 35 -7.64 48.64 -4.96
C ASN A 35 -6.22 48.11 -4.69
N LEU A 36 -5.27 48.35 -5.61
CA LEU A 36 -3.86 47.97 -5.43
C LEU A 36 -3.25 48.59 -4.15
N ARG A 37 -3.57 49.87 -3.87
CA ARG A 37 -3.15 50.50 -2.60
C ARG A 37 -3.66 49.77 -1.37
N ARG A 38 -4.96 49.29 -1.40
CA ARG A 38 -5.53 48.54 -0.28
C ARG A 38 -4.85 47.17 -0.12
N GLU A 39 -4.55 46.52 -1.21
CA GLU A 39 -3.84 45.22 -1.19
C GLU A 39 -2.42 45.42 -0.66
N LEU A 40 -1.65 46.34 -1.20
CA LEU A 40 -0.29 46.62 -0.75
C LEU A 40 -0.23 47.01 0.72
N TYR A 41 -1.22 47.80 1.19
CA TYR A 41 -1.32 48.14 2.62
C TYR A 41 -1.65 46.90 3.48
N HIS A 42 -2.49 46.03 3.01
CA HIS A 42 -2.80 44.76 3.68
C HIS A 42 -1.57 43.87 3.73
N ASP A 43 -0.87 43.70 2.62
CA ASP A 43 0.38 42.91 2.53
C ASP A 43 1.47 43.47 3.42
N TYR A 44 1.66 44.80 3.47
CA TYR A 44 2.58 45.48 4.36
C TYR A 44 2.29 45.14 5.83
N ARG A 45 1.01 45.21 6.24
CA ARG A 45 0.62 44.83 7.61
C ARG A 45 0.82 43.34 7.90
N GLN A 46 0.53 42.51 6.94
CA GLN A 46 0.67 41.07 7.07
C GLN A 46 2.15 40.67 7.12
N MET A 47 2.99 41.26 6.26
CA MET A 47 4.42 41.01 6.24
C MET A 47 5.10 41.44 7.55
N GLY A 48 4.73 42.61 8.12
CA GLY A 48 5.21 43.01 9.43
C GLY A 48 4.93 42.02 10.55
N LYS A 49 3.70 41.43 10.56
CA LYS A 49 3.35 40.36 11.51
C LYS A 49 4.15 39.08 11.26
N THR A 50 4.39 38.81 9.99
CA THR A 50 5.11 37.57 9.57
C THR A 50 6.59 37.71 9.93
N GLN A 51 7.20 38.86 9.68
CA GLN A 51 8.59 39.16 10.03
C GLN A 51 8.82 39.01 11.54
N ALA A 52 7.97 39.63 12.37
CA ALA A 52 8.07 39.52 13.83
C ALA A 52 7.92 38.05 14.33
N ARG A 53 7.05 37.28 13.72
CA ARG A 53 6.92 35.85 14.03
C ARG A 53 8.14 35.04 13.57
N MET A 54 8.72 35.36 12.44
CA MET A 54 9.91 34.71 11.92
C MET A 54 11.10 35.00 12.79
N GLU A 55 11.35 36.30 13.18
CA GLU A 55 12.41 36.66 14.09
C GLU A 55 12.38 35.89 15.40
N SER A 56 11.20 35.77 16.03
CA SER A 56 11.08 35.01 17.28
C SER A 56 11.37 33.51 17.07
N LYS A 57 10.96 32.92 15.96
CA LYS A 57 11.22 31.50 15.63
C LYS A 57 12.72 31.31 15.34
N TYR A 58 13.33 32.14 14.55
CA TYR A 58 14.74 32.00 14.19
C TYR A 58 15.64 32.25 15.40
N ALA A 59 15.30 33.18 16.30
CA ALA A 59 16.04 33.35 17.55
C ALA A 59 16.03 32.10 18.43
N VAL A 60 14.87 31.46 18.58
CA VAL A 60 14.76 30.19 19.30
C VAL A 60 15.54 29.09 18.59
N GLN A 61 15.47 29.02 17.26
CA GLN A 61 16.16 28.01 16.47
C GLN A 61 17.68 28.20 16.52
N ARG A 62 18.18 29.44 16.44
CA ARG A 62 19.60 29.78 16.61
C ARG A 62 20.10 29.35 17.97
N LYS A 63 19.38 29.69 19.05
CA LYS A 63 19.73 29.28 20.42
C LYS A 63 19.78 27.75 20.54
N ARG A 64 18.85 27.07 19.89
CA ARG A 64 18.84 25.57 19.84
C ARG A 64 20.05 25.04 19.06
N MET A 65 20.40 25.61 17.89
CA MET A 65 21.56 25.20 17.09
C MET A 65 22.87 25.37 17.87
N VAL A 66 23.07 26.51 18.53
CA VAL A 66 24.23 26.74 19.39
C VAL A 66 24.30 25.71 20.51
N GLY A 67 23.17 25.40 21.16
CA GLY A 67 23.09 24.38 22.19
C GLY A 67 23.46 22.98 21.69
N ILE A 68 22.99 22.60 20.49
CA ILE A 68 23.31 21.33 19.86
C ILE A 68 24.79 21.23 19.49
N VAL A 69 25.35 22.26 18.87
CA VAL A 69 26.79 22.30 18.52
C VAL A 69 27.65 22.22 19.79
N LYS A 70 27.28 22.91 20.87
CA LYS A 70 27.98 22.81 22.16
C LYS A 70 27.94 21.36 22.69
N LYS A 71 26.77 20.72 22.73
CA LYS A 71 26.63 19.33 23.14
C LYS A 71 27.44 18.37 22.28
N CYS A 72 27.46 18.54 20.95
CA CYS A 72 28.26 17.70 20.05
C CYS A 72 29.75 17.86 20.29
N ASN A 73 30.22 19.07 20.49
CA ASN A 73 31.63 19.34 20.87
C ASN A 73 31.98 18.71 22.21
N ASP A 74 31.10 18.82 23.20
CA ASP A 74 31.28 18.22 24.53
C ASP A 74 31.36 16.69 24.44
N LEU A 75 30.47 16.07 23.63
CA LEU A 75 30.49 14.63 23.41
C LEU A 75 31.71 14.16 22.60
N SER A 76 32.18 14.94 21.64
CA SER A 76 33.39 14.63 20.88
C SER A 76 34.66 14.75 21.77
N LEU A 77 34.74 15.73 22.64
CA LEU A 77 35.80 15.85 23.64
C LEU A 77 35.77 14.67 24.63
N MET A 78 34.57 14.27 25.02
CA MET A 78 34.34 13.11 25.84
C MET A 78 34.87 11.84 25.17
N LEU A 79 34.55 11.60 23.89
CA LEU A 79 35.08 10.47 23.11
C LEU A 79 36.60 10.50 22.92
N TYR A 80 37.18 11.70 22.75
CA TYR A 80 38.62 11.87 22.56
C TYR A 80 39.44 11.64 23.83
N SER A 81 38.87 11.95 25.00
CA SER A 81 39.55 11.84 26.30
C SER A 81 39.49 10.46 26.91
N GLN A 82 38.69 9.53 26.34
CA GLN A 82 38.46 8.21 26.91
C GLN A 82 39.60 7.22 26.64
N LYS A 83 39.96 6.44 27.68
CA LYS A 83 40.78 5.23 27.47
C LYS A 83 39.97 4.20 26.72
N GLN A 84 40.61 3.49 25.76
CA GLN A 84 40.01 2.51 24.86
C GLN A 84 39.28 1.33 25.53
N ASP A 85 39.25 1.26 26.86
CA ASP A 85 38.76 0.14 27.63
C ASP A 85 37.29 0.25 28.06
N TYR A 86 36.63 1.43 27.84
CA TYR A 86 35.25 1.69 28.28
C TYR A 86 34.27 1.74 27.13
N THR A 87 33.85 0.57 26.67
CA THR A 87 32.90 0.45 25.54
C THR A 87 31.52 1.07 25.80
N PHE A 88 31.05 1.06 27.06
CA PHE A 88 29.75 1.60 27.42
C PHE A 88 29.65 3.13 27.36
N ASP A 89 30.73 3.83 27.74
CA ASP A 89 30.71 5.29 27.73
C ASP A 89 30.80 5.81 26.30
N VAL A 90 31.50 5.07 25.41
CA VAL A 90 31.58 5.36 23.98
C VAL A 90 30.24 5.08 23.30
N SER A 91 29.58 3.97 23.61
CA SER A 91 28.26 3.64 23.04
C SER A 91 27.19 4.67 23.48
N TYR A 92 27.25 5.12 24.72
CA TYR A 92 26.38 6.19 25.22
C TYR A 92 26.64 7.52 24.51
N ALA A 93 27.89 7.91 24.31
CA ALA A 93 28.24 9.13 23.61
C ALA A 93 27.78 9.06 22.14
N LEU A 94 27.98 7.93 21.47
CA LEU A 94 27.52 7.70 20.11
C LEU A 94 25.99 7.80 20.01
N GLU A 95 25.26 7.21 20.95
CA GLU A 95 23.78 7.29 20.94
C GLU A 95 23.31 8.73 21.13
N LYS A 96 23.93 9.48 22.06
CA LYS A 96 23.58 10.90 22.25
C LYS A 96 23.87 11.74 21.01
N VAL A 97 25.03 11.57 20.39
CA VAL A 97 25.35 12.25 19.12
C VAL A 97 24.34 11.83 18.03
N SER A 98 24.04 10.54 17.92
CA SER A 98 23.07 10.04 16.93
C SER A 98 21.65 10.57 17.19
N GLN A 99 21.24 10.69 18.45
CA GLN A 99 19.95 11.25 18.82
C GLN A 99 19.86 12.75 18.47
N GLU A 100 20.88 13.54 18.87
CA GLU A 100 20.93 14.97 18.54
C GLU A 100 20.98 15.17 17.01
N PHE A 101 21.72 14.32 16.29
CA PHE A 101 21.77 14.32 14.83
C PHE A 101 20.40 14.02 14.19
N ARG A 102 19.71 12.98 14.67
CA ARG A 102 18.34 12.66 14.21
C ARG A 102 17.35 13.79 14.49
N ASP A 103 17.42 14.39 15.69
CA ASP A 103 16.53 15.48 16.09
C ASP A 103 16.82 16.77 15.32
N PHE A 104 18.09 17.01 14.98
CA PHE A 104 18.49 18.10 14.10
C PHE A 104 17.92 17.89 12.69
N ASN A 105 18.07 16.70 12.11
CA ASN A 105 17.55 16.39 10.78
C ASN A 105 16.00 16.43 10.72
N LYS A 106 15.30 15.98 11.77
CA LYS A 106 13.83 16.09 11.85
C LYS A 106 13.31 17.53 11.84
N THR A 107 14.10 18.47 12.30
CA THR A 107 13.74 19.88 12.41
C THR A 107 14.33 20.73 11.29
N ARG A 108 14.74 20.09 10.18
CA ARG A 108 15.31 20.77 9.01
C ARG A 108 14.36 21.86 8.51
N THR A 109 14.84 23.08 8.49
CA THR A 109 14.15 24.23 7.89
C THR A 109 14.59 24.31 6.42
N PRO A 110 13.67 24.37 5.45
CA PRO A 110 14.01 24.47 4.02
C PRO A 110 14.43 25.91 3.69
N TYR A 111 15.60 26.33 4.16
CA TYR A 111 16.12 27.70 3.97
C TYR A 111 16.22 28.07 2.49
N ASP A 112 16.68 27.17 1.65
CA ASP A 112 16.86 27.41 0.22
C ASP A 112 15.53 27.73 -0.48
N ARG A 113 14.45 26.99 -0.15
CA ARG A 113 13.10 27.29 -0.65
C ARG A 113 12.57 28.64 -0.14
N ILE A 114 12.86 28.97 1.11
CA ILE A 114 12.42 30.25 1.68
C ILE A 114 13.14 31.39 0.97
N VAL A 115 14.45 31.26 0.73
CA VAL A 115 15.26 32.27 0.01
C VAL A 115 14.74 32.44 -1.43
N ALA A 116 14.50 31.32 -2.16
CA ALA A 116 13.97 31.37 -3.52
C ALA A 116 12.60 32.06 -3.59
N THR A 117 11.71 31.79 -2.62
CA THR A 117 10.42 32.49 -2.54
C THR A 117 10.54 33.97 -2.23
N LEU A 118 11.48 34.34 -1.37
CA LEU A 118 11.76 35.75 -1.05
C LEU A 118 12.35 36.48 -2.26
N ASP A 119 13.22 35.83 -3.05
CA ASP A 119 13.77 36.36 -4.28
C ASP A 119 12.68 36.66 -5.33
N VAL A 120 11.74 35.74 -5.52
CA VAL A 120 10.59 35.95 -6.42
C VAL A 120 9.74 37.15 -6.00
N GLU A 121 9.46 37.31 -4.70
CA GLU A 121 8.69 38.44 -4.20
C GLU A 121 9.48 39.76 -4.28
N ILE A 122 10.77 39.74 -4.05
CA ILE A 122 11.65 40.91 -4.24
C ILE A 122 11.61 41.39 -5.70
N ASP A 123 11.79 40.47 -6.64
CA ASP A 123 11.71 40.75 -8.08
C ASP A 123 10.33 41.26 -8.48
N ARG A 124 9.26 40.72 -7.90
CA ARG A 124 7.87 41.12 -8.16
C ARG A 124 7.66 42.58 -7.72
N TYR A 125 8.01 42.95 -6.50
CA TYR A 125 7.83 44.32 -6.01
C TYR A 125 8.76 45.30 -6.70
N ALA A 126 9.97 44.90 -7.08
CA ALA A 126 10.87 45.74 -7.87
C ALA A 126 10.26 46.07 -9.24
N ARG A 127 9.72 45.09 -9.97
CA ARG A 127 9.03 45.31 -11.26
C ARG A 127 7.75 46.15 -11.08
N LEU A 128 6.98 45.92 -10.02
CA LEU A 128 5.79 46.71 -9.72
C LEU A 128 6.13 48.18 -9.50
N ILE A 129 7.17 48.48 -8.74
CA ILE A 129 7.64 49.86 -8.54
C ILE A 129 8.07 50.51 -9.85
N GLU A 130 8.79 49.74 -10.69
CA GLU A 130 9.21 50.22 -12.00
C GLU A 130 8.05 50.53 -12.93
N SER A 131 7.03 49.61 -12.99
CA SER A 131 5.82 49.82 -13.78
C SER A 131 5.00 51.03 -13.30
N LEU A 132 4.84 51.19 -11.96
CA LEU A 132 4.15 52.33 -11.37
C LEU A 132 4.89 53.67 -11.61
N ARG A 133 6.21 53.68 -11.66
CA ARG A 133 7.04 54.88 -12.00
C ARG A 133 6.95 55.28 -13.46
N ARG A 134 6.68 54.34 -14.34
CA ARG A 134 6.51 54.58 -15.80
C ARG A 134 5.13 55.22 -16.13
N LEU A 135 4.18 55.19 -15.19
CA LEU A 135 2.90 55.89 -15.37
C LEU A 135 3.14 57.41 -15.28
N PRO A 136 2.74 58.21 -16.32
CA PRO A 136 3.05 59.64 -16.38
C PRO A 136 2.34 60.43 -15.25
N PRO A 137 3.00 61.37 -14.59
CA PRO A 137 2.42 62.11 -13.47
C PRO A 137 1.55 63.30 -13.87
N GLU A 138 1.61 63.82 -15.14
CA GLU A 138 0.91 65.05 -15.55
C GLU A 138 0.30 64.96 -16.95
N LEU A 139 -0.81 65.67 -17.11
CA LEU A 139 -1.43 65.98 -18.39
C LEU A 139 -0.47 66.85 -19.23
N ARG A 140 0.16 66.30 -20.26
CA ARG A 140 0.63 67.13 -21.38
C ARG A 140 -0.44 67.17 -22.42
N ASP A 141 -0.80 68.39 -22.87
CA ASP A 141 -1.79 68.68 -23.86
C ASP A 141 -1.75 67.67 -25.04
N LEU A 142 -2.69 66.78 -25.07
CA LEU A 142 -2.93 65.89 -26.18
C LEU A 142 -4.14 66.39 -26.95
N GLU A 143 -3.92 66.73 -28.23
CA GLU A 143 -4.97 67.08 -29.19
C GLU A 143 -6.08 66.03 -29.16
N VAL A 144 -7.30 66.55 -29.17
CA VAL A 144 -8.53 65.76 -29.25
C VAL A 144 -8.54 64.94 -30.55
N VAL A 145 -8.41 63.66 -30.47
CA VAL A 145 -8.56 62.74 -31.60
C VAL A 145 -10.06 62.51 -31.83
N PRO A 146 -10.55 62.70 -33.09
CA PRO A 146 -11.96 62.61 -33.41
C PRO A 146 -12.55 61.21 -33.17
N ASP A 147 -13.83 61.14 -32.77
CA ASP A 147 -14.64 59.97 -32.39
C ASP A 147 -14.76 58.84 -33.46
N SER A 148 -14.12 58.97 -34.61
CA SER A 148 -14.20 57.94 -35.65
C SER A 148 -13.33 56.69 -35.47
N LEU A 149 -12.47 56.68 -34.41
CA LEU A 149 -11.60 55.54 -34.09
C LEU A 149 -12.11 54.65 -32.93
N ALA A 150 -13.19 55.05 -32.28
CA ALA A 150 -13.78 54.28 -31.19
C ALA A 150 -14.45 52.96 -31.59
N TYR A 151 -14.76 52.77 -32.88
CA TYR A 151 -15.45 51.59 -33.38
C TYR A 151 -14.52 50.42 -33.78
N HIS A 152 -13.22 50.58 -33.66
CA HIS A 152 -12.25 49.53 -34.07
C HIS A 152 -11.62 48.75 -32.89
N ASN A 153 -11.95 49.14 -31.67
CA ASN A 153 -11.33 48.51 -30.45
C ASN A 153 -12.02 47.21 -30.00
N ASP A 154 -13.30 46.98 -30.31
CA ASP A 154 -14.00 45.77 -29.85
C ASP A 154 -13.46 44.43 -30.41
N SER A 155 -12.85 44.47 -31.60
CA SER A 155 -12.25 43.28 -32.20
C SER A 155 -10.83 42.98 -31.68
N LEU A 156 -10.08 44.01 -31.23
CA LEU A 156 -8.76 43.87 -30.66
C LEU A 156 -8.83 43.34 -29.20
N ASP A 157 -9.83 43.84 -28.43
CA ASP A 157 -10.03 43.43 -27.04
C ASP A 157 -10.41 41.93 -26.91
N VAL A 158 -11.23 41.41 -27.86
CA VAL A 158 -11.56 39.97 -27.88
C VAL A 158 -10.36 39.10 -28.24
N HIS A 159 -9.44 39.55 -29.08
CA HIS A 159 -8.22 38.81 -29.41
C HIS A 159 -7.18 38.87 -28.31
N LEU A 160 -7.06 39.98 -27.58
CA LEU A 160 -6.20 40.13 -26.41
C LEU A 160 -6.69 39.26 -25.24
N MET A 161 -8.00 39.31 -24.91
CA MET A 161 -8.57 38.42 -23.86
C MET A 161 -8.49 36.94 -24.21
N ARG A 162 -8.57 36.57 -25.49
CA ARG A 162 -8.42 35.17 -25.92
C ARG A 162 -6.98 34.68 -25.82
N ASN A 163 -5.99 35.53 -26.08
CA ASN A 163 -4.60 35.22 -25.92
C ASN A 163 -4.18 35.18 -24.44
N GLU A 164 -4.78 36.02 -23.59
CA GLU A 164 -4.55 36.01 -22.12
C GLU A 164 -5.08 34.75 -21.45
N SER A 165 -6.29 34.30 -21.86
CA SER A 165 -6.85 33.05 -21.32
C SER A 165 -6.05 31.82 -21.73
N LEU A 166 -5.50 31.78 -22.93
CA LEU A 166 -4.62 30.71 -23.39
C LEU A 166 -3.27 30.75 -22.67
N LEU A 167 -2.72 31.95 -22.44
CA LEU A 167 -1.47 32.10 -21.71
C LEU A 167 -1.61 31.70 -20.22
N GLN A 168 -2.74 32.03 -19.60
CA GLN A 168 -3.05 31.59 -18.22
C GLN A 168 -3.24 30.08 -18.17
N GLN A 169 -3.82 29.47 -19.18
CA GLN A 169 -4.02 28.03 -19.25
C GLN A 169 -2.69 27.30 -19.44
N GLU A 170 -1.80 27.78 -20.30
CA GLU A 170 -0.44 27.24 -20.49
C GLU A 170 0.44 27.42 -19.24
N LEU A 171 0.31 28.55 -18.51
CA LEU A 171 1.02 28.77 -17.25
C LEU A 171 0.51 27.84 -16.15
N GLN A 172 -0.80 27.62 -16.08
CA GLN A 172 -1.39 26.71 -15.11
C GLN A 172 -0.97 25.26 -15.39
N GLU A 173 -0.95 24.81 -16.65
CA GLU A 173 -0.47 23.50 -17.04
C GLU A 173 1.03 23.29 -16.71
N GLN A 174 1.85 24.33 -16.84
CA GLN A 174 3.27 24.27 -16.43
C GLN A 174 3.45 24.23 -14.92
N VAL A 175 2.66 25.00 -14.18
CA VAL A 175 2.66 24.96 -12.70
C VAL A 175 2.20 23.60 -12.18
N ASP A 176 1.14 23.05 -12.78
CA ASP A 176 0.63 21.73 -12.42
C ASP A 176 1.64 20.61 -12.78
N ALA A 177 2.37 20.75 -13.89
CA ALA A 177 3.44 19.84 -14.26
C ALA A 177 4.64 19.90 -13.30
N ILE A 178 5.02 21.09 -12.81
CA ILE A 178 6.07 21.27 -11.80
C ILE A 178 5.62 20.72 -10.43
N ILE A 179 4.36 20.90 -10.07
CA ILE A 179 3.79 20.32 -8.83
C ILE A 179 3.80 18.80 -8.90
N ALA A 180 3.38 18.23 -10.04
CA ALA A 180 3.37 16.78 -10.26
C ALA A 180 4.80 16.19 -10.25
N LEU A 181 5.78 16.89 -10.82
CA LEU A 181 7.20 16.49 -10.80
C LEU A 181 7.76 16.54 -9.38
N ASN A 182 7.42 17.57 -8.59
CA ASN A 182 7.82 17.69 -7.19
C ASN A 182 7.14 16.64 -6.28
N GLU A 183 5.91 16.23 -6.59
CA GLU A 183 5.25 15.11 -5.89
C GLU A 183 5.89 13.76 -6.23
N GLN A 184 6.29 13.53 -7.47
CA GLN A 184 7.02 12.32 -7.90
C GLN A 184 8.42 12.25 -7.26
N LEU A 185 9.16 13.34 -7.25
CA LEU A 185 10.50 13.40 -6.63
C LEU A 185 10.45 13.29 -5.09
N ALA A 186 9.37 13.74 -4.46
CA ALA A 186 9.16 13.58 -3.02
C ALA A 186 8.83 12.13 -2.61
N LEU A 187 8.40 11.30 -3.56
CA LEU A 187 8.09 9.88 -3.35
C LEU A 187 9.30 8.97 -3.61
N GLU A 188 10.28 9.40 -4.42
CA GLU A 188 11.38 8.53 -4.85
C GLU A 188 12.60 8.53 -3.93
N ASP A 189 12.94 9.63 -3.24
CA ASP A 189 14.07 9.61 -2.28
C ASP A 189 14.04 10.82 -1.30
N PRO A 190 13.62 10.63 -0.03
CA PRO A 190 13.56 11.73 0.94
C PRO A 190 14.92 12.24 1.40
N ASP A 191 16.02 11.54 1.14
CA ASP A 191 17.36 11.90 1.61
C ASP A 191 18.24 12.60 0.54
N ASN A 192 17.86 12.62 -0.74
CA ASN A 192 18.66 13.14 -1.84
C ASN A 192 18.11 14.44 -2.48
N LEU A 193 17.22 15.11 -1.81
CA LEU A 193 16.50 16.33 -2.27
C LEU A 193 17.36 17.61 -2.33
N GLY A 194 18.69 17.52 -2.19
CA GLY A 194 19.49 18.71 -1.91
C GLY A 194 20.12 19.42 -3.11
N GLU A 195 20.57 18.74 -4.14
CA GLU A 195 21.42 19.38 -5.15
C GLU A 195 20.89 19.36 -6.60
N VAL A 196 20.23 18.30 -7.02
CA VAL A 196 19.79 18.16 -8.43
C VAL A 196 18.51 18.95 -8.74
N THR A 197 17.65 19.16 -7.76
CA THR A 197 16.38 19.90 -7.91
C THR A 197 16.56 21.41 -8.02
N LEU A 198 17.63 21.95 -7.44
CA LEU A 198 17.84 23.41 -7.42
C LEU A 198 18.30 23.93 -8.80
N GLU A 199 19.12 23.18 -9.51
CA GLU A 199 19.56 23.53 -10.88
C GLU A 199 18.41 23.41 -11.88
N GLN A 200 17.58 22.38 -11.78
CA GLN A 200 16.43 22.21 -12.66
C GLN A 200 15.32 23.24 -12.39
N GLU A 201 15.08 23.58 -11.12
CA GLU A 201 14.14 24.64 -10.74
C GLU A 201 14.64 26.04 -11.18
N GLN A 202 15.95 26.29 -11.07
CA GLN A 202 16.56 27.52 -11.58
C GLN A 202 16.53 27.63 -13.09
N GLN A 203 16.70 26.52 -13.79
CA GLN A 203 16.64 26.46 -15.25
C GLN A 203 15.21 26.69 -15.77
N ALA A 204 14.20 26.07 -15.17
CA ALA A 204 12.79 26.28 -15.48
C ALA A 204 12.34 27.72 -15.15
N LEU A 205 12.81 28.30 -14.03
CA LEU A 205 12.57 29.70 -13.66
C LEU A 205 13.25 30.68 -14.63
N SER A 206 14.44 30.34 -15.15
CA SER A 206 15.14 31.18 -16.14
C SER A 206 14.44 31.18 -17.49
N GLU A 207 13.93 30.06 -17.95
CA GLU A 207 13.16 29.94 -19.20
C GLU A 207 11.81 30.70 -19.15
N VAL A 208 11.12 30.64 -18.00
CA VAL A 208 9.90 31.41 -17.77
C VAL A 208 10.23 32.93 -17.74
N LYS A 209 11.37 33.30 -17.15
CA LYS A 209 11.82 34.69 -17.05
C LYS A 209 12.16 35.28 -18.43
N GLU A 210 12.88 34.53 -19.29
CA GLU A 210 13.17 34.94 -20.68
C GLU A 210 11.90 35.09 -21.54
N THR A 211 10.89 34.22 -21.33
CA THR A 211 9.62 34.27 -22.08
C THR A 211 8.79 35.49 -21.69
N ILE A 212 8.82 35.91 -20.43
CA ILE A 212 8.13 37.11 -19.92
C ILE A 212 8.83 38.39 -20.43
N GLU A 213 10.16 38.46 -20.39
CA GLU A 213 10.93 39.61 -20.87
C GLU A 213 10.85 39.82 -22.40
N ALA A 214 10.65 38.76 -23.18
CA ALA A 214 10.45 38.84 -24.62
C ALA A 214 9.07 39.41 -25.01
N LYS A 215 8.06 39.27 -24.15
CA LYS A 215 6.68 39.77 -24.39
C LYS A 215 6.42 41.19 -23.92
N GLU A 216 7.21 41.73 -22.97
CA GLU A 216 7.03 43.10 -22.45
C GLU A 216 7.48 44.23 -23.38
N LYS A 217 8.09 43.92 -24.53
CA LYS A 217 8.62 44.91 -25.46
C LYS A 217 7.62 45.51 -26.45
N GLY A 218 6.34 45.22 -26.33
CA GLY A 218 5.31 45.67 -27.31
C GLY A 218 4.18 46.46 -26.66
N THR A 219 4.19 47.78 -26.93
CA THR A 219 3.10 48.77 -26.88
C THR A 219 2.59 49.26 -25.53
N THR A 220 2.93 50.49 -25.16
CA THR A 220 2.34 51.30 -24.08
C THR A 220 1.18 52.16 -24.61
N PRO A 221 -0.05 52.01 -24.07
CA PRO A 221 -1.08 53.03 -24.27
C PRO A 221 -0.88 54.17 -23.26
N ALA A 222 -1.07 55.41 -23.69
CA ALA A 222 -0.97 56.61 -22.84
C ALA A 222 -2.28 56.84 -22.06
N PHE A 223 -2.23 56.70 -20.74
CA PHE A 223 -3.38 56.92 -19.83
C PHE A 223 -3.14 58.19 -18.98
N ILE A 224 -4.22 58.88 -18.63
CA ILE A 224 -4.23 60.09 -17.82
C ILE A 224 -4.76 59.76 -16.43
N LEU A 225 -3.96 60.06 -15.37
CA LEU A 225 -4.34 59.86 -13.97
C LEU A 225 -5.02 61.08 -13.40
N SER A 226 -6.11 60.90 -12.59
CA SER A 226 -6.69 61.97 -11.78
C SER A 226 -5.78 62.35 -10.61
N GLU A 227 -6.04 63.51 -9.94
CA GLU A 227 -5.29 63.89 -8.73
C GLU A 227 -5.36 62.80 -7.63
N THR A 228 -6.48 62.16 -7.49
CA THR A 228 -6.65 61.02 -6.56
C THR A 228 -5.87 59.79 -7.01
N GLY A 229 -5.84 59.49 -8.32
CA GLY A 229 -5.05 58.43 -8.95
C GLY A 229 -3.54 58.61 -8.76
N GLN A 230 -3.04 59.88 -8.85
CA GLN A 230 -1.66 60.23 -8.61
C GLN A 230 -1.27 59.95 -7.14
N ALA A 231 -2.12 60.43 -6.19
CA ALA A 231 -1.91 60.18 -4.76
C ALA A 231 -1.94 58.69 -4.39
N ASP A 232 -2.83 57.89 -5.07
CA ASP A 232 -2.90 56.44 -4.89
C ASP A 232 -1.68 55.72 -5.49
N ARG A 233 -1.19 56.15 -6.67
CA ARG A 233 0.07 55.66 -7.28
C ARG A 233 1.27 55.92 -6.35
N ASP A 234 1.40 57.13 -5.83
CA ASP A 234 2.54 57.47 -4.96
C ASP A 234 2.47 56.69 -3.64
N SER A 235 1.25 56.45 -3.13
CA SER A 235 1.03 55.56 -1.98
C SER A 235 1.37 54.13 -2.31
N CYS A 236 1.03 53.61 -3.51
CA CYS A 236 1.39 52.27 -3.97
C CYS A 236 2.95 52.10 -4.07
N ILE A 237 3.63 53.11 -4.63
CA ILE A 237 5.10 53.12 -4.71
C ILE A 237 5.72 53.09 -3.31
N LEU A 238 5.17 53.86 -2.37
CA LEU A 238 5.64 53.90 -0.98
C LEU A 238 5.49 52.51 -0.30
N TYR A 239 4.29 51.92 -0.35
CA TYR A 239 4.04 50.63 0.28
C TYR A 239 4.84 49.51 -0.41
N ALA A 240 4.93 49.50 -1.74
CA ALA A 240 5.76 48.55 -2.47
C ALA A 240 7.24 48.67 -2.15
N SER A 241 7.77 49.91 -1.98
CA SER A 241 9.14 50.12 -1.60
C SER A 241 9.46 49.67 -0.17
N GLU A 242 8.53 49.88 0.77
CA GLU A 242 8.67 49.37 2.13
C GLU A 242 8.55 47.86 2.20
N LEU A 243 7.67 47.26 1.43
CA LEU A 243 7.58 45.80 1.26
C LEU A 243 8.87 45.22 0.70
N LEU A 244 9.40 45.77 -0.39
CA LEU A 244 10.66 45.36 -0.99
C LEU A 244 11.80 45.40 0.06
N LYS A 245 11.90 46.45 0.85
CA LYS A 245 12.87 46.55 1.91
C LYS A 245 12.71 45.50 3.01
N MET A 246 11.46 45.22 3.42
CA MET A 246 11.15 44.19 4.41
C MET A 246 11.50 42.79 3.89
N TYR A 247 11.18 42.51 2.63
CA TYR A 247 11.54 41.25 2.01
C TYR A 247 13.06 41.07 1.87
N ALA A 248 13.78 42.11 1.45
CA ALA A 248 15.23 42.10 1.35
C ALA A 248 15.91 41.88 2.72
N GLN A 249 15.44 42.59 3.76
CA GLN A 249 15.93 42.37 5.14
C GLN A 249 15.66 40.97 5.65
N THR A 250 14.46 40.47 5.39
CA THR A 250 14.08 39.08 5.77
C THR A 250 14.95 38.06 5.06
N ARG A 251 15.24 38.27 3.75
CA ARG A 251 16.13 37.43 2.96
C ARG A 251 17.54 37.39 3.55
N GLU A 252 18.09 38.55 3.91
CA GLU A 252 19.43 38.64 4.51
C GLU A 252 19.51 37.90 5.85
N GLN A 253 18.49 38.02 6.70
CA GLN A 253 18.39 37.28 7.96
C GLN A 253 18.30 35.77 7.73
N VAL A 254 17.48 35.34 6.79
CA VAL A 254 17.32 33.92 6.46
C VAL A 254 18.62 33.35 5.89
N MET A 255 19.33 34.09 5.06
CA MET A 255 20.64 33.70 4.53
C MET A 255 21.68 33.52 5.63
N ALA A 256 21.75 34.48 6.59
CA ALA A 256 22.63 34.39 7.74
C ALA A 256 22.34 33.16 8.61
N ASP A 257 21.04 32.87 8.85
CA ASP A 257 20.65 31.69 9.61
C ASP A 257 20.91 30.38 8.83
N SER A 258 20.80 30.39 7.49
CA SER A 258 21.18 29.25 6.62
C SER A 258 22.68 28.93 6.71
N THR A 259 23.54 29.93 6.75
CA THR A 259 25.00 29.70 6.90
C THR A 259 25.33 29.10 8.27
N HIS A 260 24.76 29.61 9.35
CA HIS A 260 24.90 29.00 10.68
C HIS A 260 24.35 27.58 10.76
N TYR A 261 23.26 27.32 10.07
CA TYR A 261 22.69 25.95 9.98
C TYR A 261 23.64 24.99 9.26
N ARG A 262 24.24 25.39 8.13
CA ARG A 262 25.22 24.58 7.40
C ARG A 262 26.49 24.31 8.23
N GLU A 263 27.02 25.32 8.92
CA GLU A 263 28.17 25.13 9.82
C GLU A 263 27.84 24.16 10.97
N ALA A 264 26.68 24.32 11.60
CA ALA A 264 26.22 23.41 12.65
C ALA A 264 26.07 21.97 12.13
N ARG A 265 25.56 21.82 10.92
CA ARG A 265 25.41 20.51 10.28
C ARG A 265 26.76 19.84 9.99
N LEU A 266 27.72 20.59 9.41
CA LEU A 266 29.07 20.07 9.14
C LEU A 266 29.76 19.60 10.43
N ARG A 267 29.70 20.37 11.50
CA ARG A 267 30.29 19.97 12.78
C ARG A 267 29.60 18.73 13.38
N MET A 268 28.29 18.62 13.22
CA MET A 268 27.55 17.43 13.66
C MET A 268 27.92 16.21 12.83
N ASP A 269 28.01 16.35 11.51
CA ASP A 269 28.40 15.26 10.61
C ASP A 269 29.81 14.77 10.94
N GLU A 270 30.77 15.70 11.17
CA GLU A 270 32.13 15.37 11.60
C GLU A 270 32.15 14.65 12.97
N SER A 271 31.40 15.17 13.95
CA SER A 271 31.33 14.58 15.29
C SER A 271 30.69 13.19 15.26
N TYR A 272 29.64 13.03 14.44
CA TYR A 272 28.98 11.74 14.25
C TYR A 272 29.89 10.72 13.54
N ALA A 273 30.57 11.14 12.46
CA ALA A 273 31.51 10.30 11.74
C ALA A 273 32.67 9.86 12.62
N TYR A 274 33.22 10.78 13.43
CA TYR A 274 34.26 10.47 14.40
C TYR A 274 33.78 9.47 15.46
N ALA A 275 32.62 9.72 16.06
CA ALA A 275 32.04 8.83 17.07
C ALA A 275 31.77 7.43 16.49
N ARG A 276 31.24 7.37 15.28
CA ARG A 276 30.95 6.11 14.56
C ARG A 276 32.23 5.33 14.24
N ASN A 277 33.24 6.00 13.70
CA ASN A 277 34.52 5.35 13.39
C ASN A 277 35.21 4.82 14.64
N TYR A 278 35.24 5.61 15.71
CA TYR A 278 35.80 5.20 16.98
C TYR A 278 35.04 4.00 17.57
N TYR A 279 33.71 4.04 17.50
CA TYR A 279 32.86 2.94 17.95
C TYR A 279 33.08 1.66 17.11
N SER A 280 33.20 1.77 15.79
CA SER A 280 33.48 0.63 14.93
C SER A 280 34.84 -0.03 15.23
N LEU A 281 35.85 0.75 15.56
CA LEU A 281 37.13 0.24 16.04
C LEU A 281 36.98 -0.53 17.36
N LEU A 282 36.20 0.00 18.30
CA LEU A 282 35.92 -0.71 19.56
C LEU A 282 35.06 -1.97 19.34
N GLN A 283 34.09 -1.95 18.43
CA GLN A 283 33.34 -3.13 18.06
C GLN A 283 34.24 -4.23 17.52
N ASN A 284 35.14 -3.91 16.59
CA ASN A 284 36.11 -4.87 16.07
C ASN A 284 36.97 -5.44 17.16
N LYS A 285 37.46 -4.61 18.06
CA LYS A 285 38.27 -5.07 19.21
C LYS A 285 37.47 -6.01 20.13
N VAL A 286 36.21 -5.70 20.39
CA VAL A 286 35.35 -6.47 21.30
C VAL A 286 34.83 -7.77 20.68
N PHE A 287 34.44 -7.76 19.39
CA PHE A 287 33.83 -8.89 18.72
C PHE A 287 34.80 -9.77 17.95
N VAL A 288 35.87 -9.20 17.36
CA VAL A 288 36.81 -9.94 16.51
C VAL A 288 38.04 -10.37 17.32
N GLU A 289 38.65 -9.47 18.08
CA GLU A 289 39.82 -9.76 18.87
C GLU A 289 39.49 -10.42 20.21
N GLY A 290 38.28 -10.12 20.77
CA GLY A 290 37.86 -10.60 22.09
C GLY A 290 38.64 -9.94 23.22
N GLN A 291 38.38 -10.40 24.44
CA GLN A 291 39.13 -10.05 25.65
C GLN A 291 40.04 -11.21 26.04
N THR A 292 40.83 -11.05 27.11
CA THR A 292 41.68 -12.16 27.63
C THR A 292 40.85 -13.39 27.94
N PRO A 293 41.18 -14.57 27.37
CA PRO A 293 40.49 -15.82 27.71
C PRO A 293 40.54 -16.10 29.21
N TRP A 294 39.46 -16.67 29.74
CA TRP A 294 39.35 -16.92 31.18
C TRP A 294 40.40 -17.92 31.68
N LYS A 295 40.98 -18.78 30.82
CA LYS A 295 42.12 -19.62 31.10
C LYS A 295 43.32 -18.77 31.59
N THR A 296 43.64 -17.70 30.89
CA THR A 296 44.73 -16.78 31.24
C THR A 296 44.42 -16.01 32.55
N VAL A 297 43.15 -15.72 32.78
CA VAL A 297 42.70 -15.11 34.04
C VAL A 297 42.96 -16.04 35.23
N LEU A 298 42.77 -17.35 35.04
CA LEU A 298 43.06 -18.37 36.07
C LEU A 298 44.54 -18.54 36.32
N GLU A 299 45.42 -18.29 35.37
CA GLU A 299 46.88 -18.38 35.55
C GLU A 299 47.39 -17.28 36.49
N ASN A 300 46.78 -16.09 36.50
CA ASN A 300 47.18 -14.96 37.35
C ASN A 300 45.95 -14.27 38.00
N PRO A 301 45.18 -14.99 38.85
CA PRO A 301 43.88 -14.44 39.35
C PRO A 301 44.06 -13.23 40.26
N GLY A 302 45.18 -13.07 40.96
CA GLY A 302 45.47 -11.92 41.80
C GLY A 302 45.64 -10.62 41.00
N TYR A 303 46.29 -10.68 39.84
CA TYR A 303 46.44 -9.55 38.94
C TYR A 303 45.11 -9.09 38.39
N TYR A 304 44.33 -10.01 37.81
CA TYR A 304 43.03 -9.68 37.20
C TYR A 304 41.96 -9.26 38.23
N TRP A 305 42.06 -9.77 39.45
CA TRP A 305 41.24 -9.29 40.56
C TRP A 305 41.56 -7.85 40.93
N GLN A 306 42.85 -7.47 41.02
CA GLN A 306 43.26 -6.12 41.30
C GLN A 306 42.83 -5.16 40.16
N GLU A 307 42.98 -5.59 38.93
CA GLU A 307 42.52 -4.88 37.74
C GLU A 307 41.00 -4.64 37.74
N ALA A 308 40.22 -5.70 37.98
CA ALA A 308 38.78 -5.65 38.10
C ALA A 308 38.32 -4.70 39.23
N ARG A 309 38.96 -4.81 40.39
CA ARG A 309 38.70 -3.94 41.55
C ARG A 309 39.07 -2.47 41.26
N ARG A 310 40.23 -2.26 40.62
CA ARG A 310 40.67 -0.92 40.22
C ARG A 310 39.69 -0.29 39.20
N ALA A 311 39.33 -1.04 38.16
CA ALA A 311 38.34 -0.57 37.13
C ALA A 311 36.98 -0.23 37.76
N MET A 312 36.51 -1.05 38.72
CA MET A 312 35.29 -0.79 39.47
C MET A 312 35.43 0.44 40.38
N GLY A 313 36.58 0.56 41.08
CA GLY A 313 36.88 1.73 41.92
C GLY A 313 36.98 3.03 41.10
N GLU A 314 37.70 2.97 39.98
CA GLU A 314 37.82 4.10 39.05
C GLU A 314 36.43 4.52 38.49
N LYS A 315 35.58 3.57 38.14
CA LYS A 315 34.24 3.90 37.62
C LYS A 315 33.33 4.54 38.66
N PHE A 316 33.36 4.06 39.90
CA PHE A 316 32.51 4.64 40.97
C PHE A 316 33.11 5.88 41.61
N SER A 317 34.47 6.07 41.56
CA SER A 317 35.17 7.25 42.03
C SER A 317 35.44 8.31 40.94
N PHE A 318 35.26 7.93 39.66
CA PHE A 318 35.64 8.75 38.50
C PHE A 318 34.65 9.87 38.28
N SER A 319 35.11 11.09 38.52
CA SER A 319 34.53 12.30 37.99
C SER A 319 35.04 12.54 36.58
N PHE A 320 34.50 11.80 35.61
CA PHE A 320 34.80 11.98 34.19
C PHE A 320 34.53 13.43 33.73
N LEU A 321 33.48 14.03 34.30
CA LEU A 321 33.12 15.44 34.06
C LEU A 321 34.09 16.47 34.72
N LYS A 322 34.99 16.04 35.63
CA LYS A 322 35.91 16.94 36.31
C LYS A 322 36.95 17.58 35.41
N SER A 323 37.32 16.93 34.30
CA SER A 323 38.37 17.44 33.40
C SER A 323 37.87 18.18 32.16
N ALA A 324 36.59 17.95 31.76
CA ALA A 324 36.05 18.46 30.50
C ALA A 324 35.19 19.74 30.65
N PHE A 325 34.70 20.05 31.85
CA PHE A 325 33.70 21.11 32.04
C PHE A 325 34.04 22.12 33.14
N VAL A 326 35.29 22.50 33.27
CA VAL A 326 35.61 23.74 33.98
C VAL A 326 35.44 24.89 33.00
N ASP A 327 34.20 25.22 32.67
CA ASP A 327 33.87 26.50 32.05
C ASP A 327 33.66 27.47 33.22
N GLU A 328 34.65 28.35 33.45
CA GLU A 328 34.62 29.43 34.46
C GLU A 328 33.39 30.35 34.34
N GLU A 329 32.70 30.34 33.19
CA GLU A 329 31.51 31.17 32.95
C GLU A 329 30.22 30.62 33.62
N LEU A 330 30.18 29.34 34.05
CA LEU A 330 28.97 28.74 34.64
C LEU A 330 28.97 28.66 36.18
N GLY A 331 30.06 29.08 36.86
CA GLY A 331 30.08 29.20 38.31
C GLY A 331 30.04 27.90 39.13
N TYR A 332 30.19 26.72 38.49
CA TYR A 332 30.27 25.45 39.18
C TYR A 332 31.70 25.08 39.48
N THR A 333 31.98 24.83 40.73
CA THR A 333 33.29 24.34 41.12
C THR A 333 33.50 22.84 40.77
N ALA A 334 34.77 22.47 40.48
CA ALA A 334 35.11 21.08 40.15
C ALA A 334 34.72 20.08 41.28
N GLU A 335 34.55 20.55 42.53
CA GLU A 335 34.10 19.74 43.68
C GLU A 335 32.60 19.49 43.65
N GLU A 336 31.77 20.45 43.23
CA GLU A 336 30.30 20.26 43.10
C GLU A 336 29.97 19.23 42.02
N ILE A 337 30.68 19.32 40.86
CA ILE A 337 30.52 18.32 39.77
C ILE A 337 31.00 16.92 40.18
N SER A 338 32.03 16.80 41.01
CA SER A 338 32.51 15.53 41.57
C SER A 338 31.50 14.91 42.53
N ASN A 339 30.91 15.73 43.38
CA ASN A 339 29.89 15.26 44.33
C ASN A 339 28.61 14.82 43.63
N ASP A 340 28.19 15.55 42.61
CA ASP A 340 27.02 15.17 41.79
C ASP A 340 27.20 13.83 41.08
N ASN A 341 28.39 13.51 40.56
CA ASN A 341 28.65 12.22 39.89
C ASN A 341 28.73 11.02 40.85
N GLN A 342 29.28 11.20 42.02
CA GLN A 342 29.20 10.18 43.07
C GLN A 342 27.77 9.99 43.55
N LEU A 343 26.99 11.06 43.65
CA LEU A 343 25.58 11.00 44.00
C LEU A 343 24.79 10.28 42.93
N VAL A 344 25.03 10.55 41.64
CA VAL A 344 24.34 9.88 40.50
C VAL A 344 24.65 8.41 40.46
N ASN A 345 25.90 7.97 40.67
CA ASN A 345 26.23 6.51 40.65
C ASN A 345 25.68 5.78 41.88
N SER A 346 25.74 6.37 43.05
CA SER A 346 25.09 5.84 44.28
C SER A 346 23.56 5.85 44.16
N ALA A 347 23.01 6.89 43.52
CA ALA A 347 21.59 6.95 43.22
C ALA A 347 21.12 5.82 42.29
N LYS A 348 21.89 5.40 41.29
CA LYS A 348 21.52 4.26 40.41
C LYS A 348 21.36 2.96 41.18
N ILE A 349 22.29 2.63 42.08
CA ILE A 349 22.19 1.46 42.95
C ILE A 349 20.98 1.58 43.86
N PHE A 350 20.77 2.75 44.45
CA PHE A 350 19.67 3.07 45.32
C PHE A 350 18.31 2.89 44.59
N TRP A 351 18.19 3.45 43.37
CA TRP A 351 17.02 3.29 42.54
C TRP A 351 16.77 1.83 42.13
N LEU A 352 17.80 1.06 41.79
CA LEU A 352 17.65 -0.37 41.51
C LEU A 352 17.07 -1.13 42.72
N VAL A 353 17.58 -0.85 43.91
CA VAL A 353 17.07 -1.45 45.16
C VAL A 353 15.63 -1.02 45.42
N ILE A 354 15.33 0.27 45.21
CA ILE A 354 13.94 0.80 45.38
C ILE A 354 13.01 0.12 44.38
N TYR A 355 13.36 -0.02 43.12
CA TYR A 355 12.49 -0.70 42.14
C TYR A 355 12.27 -2.16 42.50
N LEU A 356 13.29 -2.87 42.97
CA LEU A 356 13.16 -4.24 43.42
C LEU A 356 12.23 -4.36 44.65
N LEU A 357 12.42 -3.47 45.62
CA LEU A 357 11.53 -3.39 46.82
C LEU A 357 10.12 -2.98 46.43
N ALA A 358 9.97 -2.01 45.53
CA ALA A 358 8.65 -1.60 45.02
C ALA A 358 7.94 -2.76 44.31
N PHE A 359 8.66 -3.53 43.47
CA PHE A 359 8.10 -4.71 42.83
C PHE A 359 7.66 -5.77 43.83
N LEU A 360 8.43 -6.04 44.88
CA LEU A 360 8.08 -6.98 45.94
C LEU A 360 6.86 -6.46 46.76
N ALA A 361 6.82 -5.16 47.04
CA ALA A 361 5.69 -4.52 47.70
C ALA A 361 4.40 -4.60 46.87
N LEU A 362 4.51 -4.34 45.55
CA LEU A 362 3.39 -4.51 44.62
C LEU A 362 2.93 -5.96 44.51
N TRP A 363 3.83 -6.94 44.58
CA TRP A 363 3.44 -8.36 44.62
C TRP A 363 2.64 -8.69 45.90
N GLY A 364 3.08 -8.18 47.07
CA GLY A 364 2.33 -8.31 48.33
C GLY A 364 0.98 -7.62 48.23
N LEU A 365 0.91 -6.40 47.69
CA LEU A 365 -0.33 -5.65 47.47
C LEU A 365 -1.29 -6.38 46.52
N ALA A 366 -0.77 -6.89 45.39
CA ALA A 366 -1.57 -7.68 44.46
C ALA A 366 -2.15 -8.93 45.07
N ALA A 367 -1.37 -9.64 45.93
CA ALA A 367 -1.85 -10.78 46.68
C ALA A 367 -2.97 -10.39 47.64
N LEU A 368 -2.85 -9.25 48.35
CA LEU A 368 -3.88 -8.69 49.20
C LEU A 368 -5.14 -8.26 48.44
N MET A 369 -4.99 -7.60 47.29
CA MET A 369 -6.12 -7.21 46.44
C MET A 369 -6.92 -8.41 45.92
N LEU A 370 -6.27 -9.52 45.64
CA LEU A 370 -6.94 -10.73 45.16
C LEU A 370 -7.62 -11.55 46.31
N LEU A 371 -7.25 -11.34 47.57
CA LEU A 371 -7.85 -12.05 48.71
C LEU A 371 -9.40 -11.91 48.80
N PRO A 372 -9.98 -10.70 48.71
CA PRO A 372 -11.44 -10.56 48.74
C PRO A 372 -12.11 -11.23 47.54
N LEU A 373 -11.49 -11.15 46.34
CA LEU A 373 -12.00 -11.82 45.15
C LEU A 373 -12.09 -13.36 45.36
N TYR A 374 -11.05 -13.95 45.94
CA TYR A 374 -11.04 -15.39 46.25
C TYR A 374 -11.98 -15.79 47.41
N ARG A 375 -12.31 -14.83 48.30
CA ARG A 375 -13.15 -15.12 49.46
C ARG A 375 -14.64 -14.94 49.18
N PHE A 376 -15.00 -13.91 48.41
CA PHE A 376 -16.41 -13.48 48.25
C PHE A 376 -17.01 -13.91 46.93
N VAL A 377 -16.22 -14.14 45.87
CA VAL A 377 -16.72 -14.50 44.53
C VAL A 377 -16.73 -16.02 44.35
N LYS A 378 -17.91 -16.66 44.56
CA LYS A 378 -18.07 -18.12 44.47
C LYS A 378 -17.47 -18.76 43.22
N PRO A 379 -17.74 -18.26 41.95
CA PRO A 379 -17.18 -18.90 40.74
C PRO A 379 -15.67 -18.81 40.67
N VAL A 380 -15.02 -17.80 41.25
CA VAL A 380 -13.55 -17.67 41.30
C VAL A 380 -12.96 -18.60 42.35
N LYS A 381 -13.60 -18.75 43.52
CA LYS A 381 -13.17 -19.65 44.60
C LYS A 381 -13.14 -21.10 44.12
N GLU A 382 -14.10 -21.54 43.31
CA GLU A 382 -14.22 -22.90 42.83
C GLU A 382 -13.28 -23.20 41.63
N ARG A 383 -12.96 -22.18 40.81
CA ARG A 383 -12.17 -22.35 39.59
C ARG A 383 -10.68 -22.16 39.75
N VAL A 384 -10.23 -21.37 40.75
CA VAL A 384 -8.81 -21.04 40.93
C VAL A 384 -8.19 -21.91 42.00
N ALA A 385 -7.31 -22.83 41.60
CA ALA A 385 -6.59 -23.69 42.52
C ALA A 385 -5.62 -22.90 43.40
N LYS A 386 -5.27 -23.47 44.54
CA LYS A 386 -4.36 -22.84 45.51
C LYS A 386 -3.00 -22.47 44.91
N GLU A 387 -2.48 -23.33 44.07
CA GLU A 387 -1.20 -23.14 43.37
C GLU A 387 -1.22 -21.96 42.41
N GLN A 388 -2.37 -21.68 41.76
CA GLN A 388 -2.49 -20.59 40.77
C GLN A 388 -2.58 -19.20 41.43
N LYS A 389 -2.99 -19.09 42.68
CA LYS A 389 -3.21 -17.81 43.37
C LYS A 389 -1.95 -16.94 43.42
N SER A 390 -0.79 -17.53 43.74
CA SER A 390 0.47 -16.78 43.82
C SER A 390 0.96 -16.31 42.46
N TYR A 391 0.73 -17.10 41.41
CA TYR A 391 1.13 -16.72 40.02
C TYR A 391 0.21 -15.65 39.44
N LEU A 392 -1.10 -15.68 39.79
CA LEU A 392 -2.02 -14.59 39.43
C LEU A 392 -1.67 -13.29 40.19
N ALA A 393 -1.26 -13.37 41.45
CA ALA A 393 -0.76 -12.21 42.18
C ALA A 393 0.55 -11.67 41.54
N LEU A 394 1.44 -12.56 41.15
CA LEU A 394 2.67 -12.16 40.45
C LEU A 394 2.38 -11.49 39.09
N LEU A 395 1.43 -12.04 38.32
CA LEU A 395 1.01 -11.45 37.04
C LEU A 395 0.40 -10.05 37.25
N LEU A 396 -0.48 -9.89 38.25
CA LEU A 396 -1.06 -8.59 38.59
C LEU A 396 0.00 -7.60 39.04
N ALA A 397 0.98 -8.04 39.83
CA ALA A 397 2.13 -7.21 40.24
C ALA A 397 2.94 -6.72 39.03
N CYS A 398 3.22 -7.60 38.07
CA CYS A 398 3.90 -7.21 36.81
C CYS A 398 3.11 -6.13 36.06
N ILE A 399 1.79 -6.29 35.91
CA ILE A 399 0.93 -5.31 35.24
C ILE A 399 0.92 -3.97 35.99
N LEU A 400 0.78 -4.01 37.31
CA LEU A 400 0.78 -2.79 38.14
C LEU A 400 2.16 -2.09 38.08
N PHE A 401 3.24 -2.84 38.12
CA PHE A 401 4.59 -2.28 38.00
C PHE A 401 4.78 -1.58 36.65
N MET A 402 4.38 -2.24 35.56
CA MET A 402 4.45 -1.65 34.20
C MET A 402 3.58 -0.40 34.06
N ALA A 403 2.42 -0.37 34.71
CA ALA A 403 1.51 0.79 34.66
C ALA A 403 2.01 1.97 35.49
N LEU A 404 2.55 1.72 36.69
CA LEU A 404 2.99 2.76 37.63
C LEU A 404 4.35 3.35 37.28
N SER A 405 5.23 2.56 36.63
CA SER A 405 6.60 3.02 36.27
C SER A 405 6.66 3.77 34.94
N PHE A 406 5.52 4.09 34.34
CA PHE A 406 5.45 4.74 33.03
C PHE A 406 5.72 6.26 33.07
N GLU A 407 5.95 6.87 34.22
CA GLU A 407 5.99 8.34 34.38
C GLU A 407 7.37 8.92 34.64
N SER A 408 7.71 9.80 33.77
CA SER A 408 8.39 11.10 33.89
C SER A 408 9.57 11.23 34.86
N THR A 409 10.73 10.82 34.40
CA THR A 409 11.97 11.47 34.83
C THR A 409 12.61 12.14 33.62
N ASP A 410 12.97 13.42 33.72
CA ASP A 410 13.68 14.17 32.69
C ASP A 410 15.12 13.65 32.51
N ASP A 411 15.59 12.83 33.44
CA ASP A 411 16.92 12.21 33.39
C ASP A 411 16.91 10.97 32.47
N ASP A 412 17.58 11.10 31.35
CA ASP A 412 17.71 10.06 30.32
C ASP A 412 18.33 8.74 30.85
N MET A 413 19.25 8.82 31.81
CA MET A 413 19.90 7.66 32.40
C MET A 413 18.95 6.84 33.26
N ILE A 414 18.14 7.50 34.08
CA ILE A 414 17.12 6.83 34.91
C ILE A 414 16.06 6.22 34.03
N ARG A 415 15.64 6.92 32.98
CA ARG A 415 14.67 6.43 31.97
C ARG A 415 15.14 5.16 31.28
N LYS A 416 16.43 5.07 30.89
CA LYS A 416 17.02 3.85 30.35
C LYS A 416 17.04 2.70 31.35
N GLY A 417 17.41 2.96 32.60
CA GLY A 417 17.36 1.98 33.68
C GLY A 417 15.95 1.41 33.89
N ILE A 418 14.94 2.27 33.90
CA ILE A 418 13.54 1.88 33.97
C ILE A 418 13.14 1.02 32.75
N SER A 419 13.54 1.42 31.55
CA SER A 419 13.25 0.66 30.33
C SER A 419 13.83 -0.75 30.36
N ILE A 420 15.07 -0.89 30.84
CA ILE A 420 15.72 -2.21 31.00
C ILE A 420 15.01 -3.06 32.07
N MET A 421 14.56 -2.45 33.16
CA MET A 421 13.79 -3.17 34.18
C MET A 421 12.40 -3.59 33.68
N HIS A 422 11.77 -2.78 32.85
CA HIS A 422 10.54 -3.14 32.16
C HIS A 422 10.70 -4.39 31.30
N THR A 423 11.83 -4.56 30.57
CA THR A 423 12.08 -5.76 29.77
C THR A 423 12.15 -7.02 30.64
N PHE A 424 12.73 -6.94 31.83
CA PHE A 424 12.76 -8.04 32.78
C PHE A 424 11.35 -8.41 33.30
N VAL A 425 10.60 -7.40 33.71
CA VAL A 425 9.21 -7.60 34.19
C VAL A 425 8.32 -8.12 33.07
N TRP A 426 8.51 -7.66 31.83
CA TRP A 426 7.82 -8.15 30.65
C TRP A 426 8.11 -9.65 30.41
N LEU A 427 9.38 -10.11 30.50
CA LEU A 427 9.72 -11.52 30.42
C LEU A 427 9.03 -12.34 31.51
N LEU A 428 9.06 -11.85 32.75
CA LEU A 428 8.42 -12.52 33.88
C LEU A 428 6.91 -12.62 33.68
N MET A 429 6.29 -11.56 33.17
CA MET A 429 4.87 -11.53 32.80
C MET A 429 4.57 -12.54 31.68
N ALA A 430 5.41 -12.60 30.65
CA ALA A 430 5.24 -13.55 29.55
C ALA A 430 5.32 -15.01 30.04
N ILE A 431 6.30 -15.36 30.87
CA ILE A 431 6.44 -16.69 31.45
C ILE A 431 5.21 -17.04 32.31
N THR A 432 4.83 -16.16 33.23
CA THR A 432 3.68 -16.42 34.14
C THR A 432 2.37 -16.56 33.39
N THR A 433 2.11 -15.69 32.40
CA THR A 433 0.91 -15.75 31.57
C THR A 433 0.86 -17.03 30.76
N ALA A 434 1.97 -17.39 30.11
CA ALA A 434 2.05 -18.58 29.28
C ALA A 434 1.81 -19.87 30.09
N LEU A 435 2.37 -19.94 31.31
CA LEU A 435 2.16 -21.08 32.21
C LEU A 435 0.71 -21.16 32.71
N LEU A 436 0.11 -20.02 33.07
CA LEU A 436 -1.28 -19.97 33.55
C LEU A 436 -2.29 -20.36 32.47
N ILE A 437 -2.02 -20.02 31.21
CA ILE A 437 -2.90 -20.36 30.07
C ILE A 437 -2.80 -21.84 29.70
N ARG A 438 -1.58 -22.42 29.74
CA ARG A 438 -1.32 -23.74 29.16
C ARG A 438 -1.45 -24.89 30.15
N LEU A 439 -1.20 -24.64 31.45
CA LEU A 439 -0.95 -25.70 32.40
C LEU A 439 -2.06 -25.87 33.45
N ASP A 440 -2.32 -27.13 33.74
CA ASP A 440 -3.10 -27.51 34.91
C ASP A 440 -2.33 -27.23 36.21
N PRO A 441 -3.05 -26.92 37.32
CA PRO A 441 -2.44 -26.53 38.60
C PRO A 441 -1.29 -27.43 39.10
N PRO A 442 -1.36 -28.78 39.05
CA PRO A 442 -0.31 -29.64 39.61
C PRO A 442 1.02 -29.58 38.84
N LYS A 443 1.02 -29.26 37.56
CA LYS A 443 2.24 -29.15 36.73
C LYS A 443 2.89 -27.77 36.83
N LEU A 444 2.13 -26.73 37.18
CA LEU A 444 2.53 -25.31 37.17
C LEU A 444 3.81 -25.06 37.98
N LYS A 445 3.90 -25.58 39.20
CA LYS A 445 5.06 -25.40 40.08
C LYS A 445 6.35 -26.03 39.52
N ASN A 446 6.26 -27.18 38.85
CA ASN A 446 7.43 -27.87 38.31
C ASN A 446 7.89 -27.18 37.02
N SER A 447 6.96 -26.76 36.15
CA SER A 447 7.30 -26.02 34.95
C SER A 447 7.89 -24.64 35.26
N MET A 448 7.37 -23.91 36.24
CA MET A 448 7.95 -22.61 36.65
C MET A 448 9.40 -22.78 37.15
N ARG A 449 9.71 -23.88 37.86
CA ARG A 449 11.08 -24.13 38.32
C ARG A 449 12.10 -24.34 37.22
N ILE A 450 11.68 -24.79 36.03
CA ILE A 450 12.54 -24.91 34.85
C ILE A 450 13.01 -23.52 34.38
N TYR A 451 12.19 -22.51 34.52
CA TYR A 451 12.52 -21.14 34.09
C TYR A 451 13.30 -20.33 35.14
N LEU A 452 13.34 -20.78 36.40
CA LEU A 452 14.05 -20.03 37.46
C LEU A 452 15.49 -19.70 37.14
N PRO A 453 16.36 -20.66 36.71
CA PRO A 453 17.74 -20.32 36.35
C PRO A 453 17.82 -19.27 35.26
N THR A 454 16.97 -19.37 34.23
CA THR A 454 16.89 -18.39 33.15
C THR A 454 16.46 -17.01 33.65
N ILE A 455 15.44 -16.91 34.52
CA ILE A 455 15.00 -15.68 35.16
C ILE A 455 16.12 -15.03 35.97
N PHE A 456 16.86 -15.82 36.79
CA PHE A 456 17.98 -15.30 37.58
C PHE A 456 19.15 -14.85 36.70
N THR A 457 19.46 -15.57 35.62
CA THR A 457 20.47 -15.16 34.64
C THR A 457 20.05 -13.86 33.95
N ALA A 458 18.78 -13.72 33.58
CA ALA A 458 18.24 -12.47 33.01
C ALA A 458 18.40 -11.30 33.97
N LEU A 459 18.00 -11.49 35.22
CA LEU A 459 18.15 -10.46 36.27
C LEU A 459 19.59 -10.05 36.44
N PHE A 460 20.51 -11.02 36.49
CA PHE A 460 21.95 -10.76 36.62
C PHE A 460 22.48 -9.94 35.42
N VAL A 461 22.21 -10.35 34.20
CA VAL A 461 22.66 -9.64 32.99
C VAL A 461 22.09 -8.22 32.94
N ILE A 462 20.79 -8.06 33.24
CA ILE A 462 20.13 -6.75 33.28
C ILE A 462 20.73 -5.86 34.36
N THR A 463 21.01 -6.41 35.54
CA THR A 463 21.68 -5.67 36.62
C THR A 463 23.09 -5.20 36.21
N CYS A 464 23.89 -6.07 35.59
CA CYS A 464 25.22 -5.70 35.08
C CYS A 464 25.12 -4.59 34.03
N ARG A 465 24.10 -4.63 33.16
CA ARG A 465 23.87 -3.59 32.13
C ARG A 465 23.41 -2.27 32.76
N MET A 466 22.48 -2.31 33.71
CA MET A 466 21.96 -1.12 34.38
C MET A 466 23.05 -0.38 35.16
N LEU A 467 23.96 -1.12 35.80
CA LEU A 467 25.06 -0.55 36.56
C LEU A 467 26.28 -0.19 35.72
N PHE A 468 26.23 -0.45 34.39
CA PHE A 468 27.36 -0.25 33.48
C PHE A 468 28.68 -0.82 34.02
N VAL A 469 28.64 -2.12 34.40
CA VAL A 469 29.78 -2.80 35.02
C VAL A 469 30.97 -2.81 34.05
N PRO A 470 32.21 -2.47 34.50
CA PRO A 470 33.39 -2.45 33.64
C PRO A 470 33.74 -3.80 33.06
N ASN A 471 34.33 -3.80 31.84
CA ASN A 471 34.68 -5.04 31.11
C ASN A 471 35.65 -5.94 31.88
N ALA A 472 36.64 -5.36 32.56
CA ALA A 472 37.59 -6.13 33.38
C ALA A 472 36.89 -6.90 34.52
N PHE A 473 35.86 -6.30 35.14
CA PHE A 473 35.06 -6.96 36.16
C PHE A 473 34.16 -8.04 35.56
N LEU A 474 33.53 -7.77 34.43
CA LEU A 474 32.70 -8.76 33.72
C LEU A 474 33.52 -9.94 33.25
N ASN A 475 34.73 -9.72 32.71
CA ASN A 475 35.62 -10.77 32.28
C ASN A 475 36.06 -11.73 33.41
N PHE A 476 36.21 -11.16 34.61
CA PHE A 476 36.60 -11.96 35.81
C PHE A 476 35.40 -12.73 36.37
N PHE A 477 34.23 -12.14 36.52
CA PHE A 477 33.08 -12.73 37.25
C PHE A 477 32.06 -13.44 36.38
N LEU A 478 31.81 -13.00 35.13
CA LEU A 478 30.75 -13.54 34.29
C LEU A 478 30.96 -15.02 33.96
N PRO A 479 32.15 -15.51 33.51
CA PRO A 479 32.34 -16.91 33.12
C PRO A 479 32.03 -17.90 34.24
N PRO A 480 32.54 -17.74 35.50
CA PRO A 480 32.22 -18.67 36.60
C PRO A 480 30.74 -18.60 37.02
N ILE A 481 30.13 -17.44 37.01
CA ILE A 481 28.70 -17.28 37.33
C ILE A 481 27.84 -18.03 36.28
N LEU A 482 28.14 -17.86 34.99
CA LEU A 482 27.44 -18.59 33.94
C LEU A 482 27.61 -20.10 34.05
N LEU A 483 28.78 -20.58 34.43
CA LEU A 483 28.98 -22.03 34.68
C LEU A 483 28.06 -22.53 35.80
N VAL A 484 27.97 -21.80 36.91
CA VAL A 484 27.03 -22.13 38.01
C VAL A 484 25.58 -22.15 37.52
N MET A 485 25.18 -21.19 36.67
CA MET A 485 23.83 -21.13 36.10
C MET A 485 23.57 -22.32 35.15
N VAL A 486 24.54 -22.72 34.33
CA VAL A 486 24.44 -23.93 33.48
C VAL A 486 24.24 -25.18 34.33
N LEU A 487 25.07 -25.37 35.39
CA LEU A 487 24.92 -26.50 36.28
C LEU A 487 23.57 -26.50 37.00
N TRP A 488 23.10 -25.35 37.42
CA TRP A 488 21.78 -25.22 38.03
C TRP A 488 20.65 -25.56 37.04
N GLN A 489 20.71 -25.04 35.80
CA GLN A 489 19.75 -25.36 34.74
C GLN A 489 19.75 -26.87 34.44
N LEU A 490 20.93 -27.49 34.36
CA LEU A 490 21.08 -28.93 34.14
C LEU A 490 20.42 -29.72 35.28
N ALA A 491 20.73 -29.36 36.52
CA ALA A 491 20.16 -30.02 37.70
C ALA A 491 18.63 -29.92 37.74
N VAL A 492 18.10 -28.75 37.43
CA VAL A 492 16.63 -28.53 37.37
C VAL A 492 16.00 -29.35 36.27
N ASN A 493 16.59 -29.39 35.07
CA ASN A 493 16.08 -30.16 33.95
C ASN A 493 16.07 -31.67 34.25
N LEU A 494 17.10 -32.20 34.86
CA LEU A 494 17.20 -33.62 35.27
C LEU A 494 16.21 -33.96 36.40
N LEU A 495 16.08 -33.12 37.42
CA LEU A 495 15.25 -33.38 38.59
C LEU A 495 13.77 -33.14 38.39
N ARG A 496 13.39 -32.20 37.49
CA ARG A 496 12.01 -31.70 37.29
C ARG A 496 11.45 -31.96 35.93
N GLY A 497 12.26 -32.21 34.90
CA GLY A 497 11.78 -32.39 33.51
C GLY A 497 10.70 -33.47 33.37
N GLY A 498 10.85 -34.62 34.08
CA GLY A 498 9.83 -35.68 34.05
C GLY A 498 8.50 -35.37 34.77
N LYS A 499 8.46 -34.29 35.57
CA LYS A 499 7.27 -33.85 36.34
C LYS A 499 6.64 -32.57 35.80
N ALA A 500 7.31 -31.90 34.86
CA ALA A 500 6.86 -30.71 34.17
C ALA A 500 6.11 -31.07 32.88
N ASP A 501 5.59 -30.07 32.21
CA ASP A 501 5.01 -30.27 30.88
C ASP A 501 6.08 -30.55 29.84
N ARG A 502 5.75 -31.35 28.82
CA ARG A 502 6.70 -31.77 27.75
C ARG A 502 7.26 -30.56 27.00
N THR A 503 6.42 -29.58 26.69
CA THR A 503 6.84 -28.35 25.99
C THR A 503 7.84 -27.55 26.81
N ASP A 504 7.59 -27.37 28.14
CA ASP A 504 8.46 -26.63 29.04
C ASP A 504 9.78 -27.37 29.27
N THR A 505 9.75 -28.68 29.30
CA THR A 505 10.97 -29.52 29.38
C THR A 505 11.83 -29.33 28.14
N ILE A 506 11.25 -29.33 26.93
CA ILE A 506 12.01 -29.12 25.69
C ILE A 506 12.62 -27.70 25.68
N ILE A 507 11.85 -26.70 26.06
CA ILE A 507 12.33 -25.30 26.17
C ILE A 507 13.47 -25.21 27.21
N GLY A 508 13.36 -25.91 28.32
CA GLY A 508 14.42 -26.00 29.34
C GLY A 508 15.74 -26.59 28.81
N TRP A 509 15.67 -27.61 27.95
CA TRP A 509 16.87 -28.18 27.29
C TRP A 509 17.46 -27.24 26.24
N ILE A 510 16.62 -26.52 25.49
CA ILE A 510 17.07 -25.48 24.54
C ILE A 510 17.73 -24.34 25.32
N SER A 511 17.13 -23.88 26.41
CA SER A 511 17.72 -22.85 27.31
C SER A 511 19.07 -23.28 27.83
N LEU A 512 19.24 -24.54 28.24
CA LEU A 512 20.51 -25.09 28.67
C LEU A 512 21.56 -25.05 27.53
N GLY A 513 21.19 -25.45 26.32
CA GLY A 513 22.09 -25.39 25.16
C GLY A 513 22.58 -23.97 24.89
N ILE A 514 21.67 -22.98 24.86
CA ILE A 514 22.01 -21.58 24.61
C ILE A 514 22.85 -20.99 25.74
N THR A 515 22.51 -21.23 27.00
CA THR A 515 23.32 -20.77 28.13
C THR A 515 24.69 -21.41 28.16
N THR A 516 24.82 -22.67 27.69
CA THR A 516 26.13 -23.36 27.54
C THR A 516 26.95 -22.67 26.44
N ILE A 517 26.36 -22.37 25.27
CA ILE A 517 27.05 -21.63 24.18
C ILE A 517 27.50 -20.26 24.69
N ALA A 518 26.64 -19.51 25.38
CA ALA A 518 26.98 -18.22 25.96
C ALA A 518 28.13 -18.36 26.99
N THR A 519 28.14 -19.42 27.81
CA THR A 519 29.23 -19.71 28.77
C THR A 519 30.53 -19.96 28.04
N VAL A 520 30.56 -20.79 26.98
CA VAL A 520 31.77 -21.04 26.18
C VAL A 520 32.29 -19.75 25.57
N CYS A 521 31.42 -18.89 25.01
CA CYS A 521 31.82 -17.57 24.52
C CYS A 521 32.45 -16.70 25.62
N GLY A 522 31.87 -16.66 26.81
CA GLY A 522 32.45 -15.95 27.95
C GLY A 522 33.82 -16.51 28.37
N TRP A 523 34.02 -17.84 28.37
CA TRP A 523 35.28 -18.48 28.71
C TRP A 523 36.38 -18.24 27.67
N THR A 524 36.03 -18.11 26.42
CA THR A 524 36.97 -17.82 25.34
C THR A 524 37.33 -16.32 25.24
N GLY A 525 36.77 -15.44 26.10
CA GLY A 525 37.04 -14.02 26.12
C GLY A 525 36.00 -13.17 25.39
N TYR A 526 34.99 -13.75 24.77
CA TYR A 526 33.91 -13.01 24.07
C TYR A 526 32.74 -12.72 25.01
N VAL A 527 33.00 -11.92 26.06
CA VAL A 527 32.06 -11.65 27.13
C VAL A 527 30.82 -10.92 26.61
N PHE A 528 31.00 -9.93 25.72
CA PHE A 528 29.85 -9.18 25.15
C PHE A 528 28.96 -10.04 24.25
N LEU A 529 29.55 -10.88 23.41
CA LEU A 529 28.83 -11.87 22.60
C LEU A 529 28.00 -12.80 23.50
N SER A 530 28.58 -13.24 24.61
CA SER A 530 27.87 -14.03 25.62
C SER A 530 26.66 -13.32 26.19
N LEU A 531 26.79 -12.03 26.54
CA LEU A 531 25.67 -11.22 27.05
C LEU A 531 24.60 -11.00 25.99
N ILE A 532 24.97 -10.71 24.73
CA ILE A 532 24.03 -10.53 23.63
C ILE A 532 23.24 -11.81 23.36
N ILE A 533 23.91 -12.99 23.33
CA ILE A 533 23.24 -14.29 23.14
C ILE A 533 22.23 -14.54 24.25
N LEU A 534 22.55 -14.22 25.51
CA LEU A 534 21.65 -14.39 26.64
C LEU A 534 20.42 -13.44 26.52
N VAL A 535 20.64 -12.18 26.23
CA VAL A 535 19.54 -11.20 26.09
C VAL A 535 18.65 -11.55 24.89
N TRP A 536 19.26 -11.93 23.76
CA TRP A 536 18.51 -12.42 22.62
C TRP A 536 17.62 -13.61 23.00
N TRP A 537 18.18 -14.58 23.75
CA TRP A 537 17.40 -15.72 24.19
C TRP A 537 16.24 -15.36 25.11
N TYR A 538 16.40 -14.34 25.96
CA TYR A 538 15.29 -13.91 26.86
C TYR A 538 14.13 -13.35 26.06
N PHE A 539 14.39 -12.52 25.07
CA PHE A 539 13.34 -12.03 24.19
C PHE A 539 12.74 -13.18 23.37
N GLN A 540 13.57 -14.03 22.81
CA GLN A 540 13.11 -15.17 22.02
C GLN A 540 12.28 -16.13 22.86
N LEU A 541 12.65 -16.38 24.11
CA LEU A 541 11.88 -17.21 25.05
C LEU A 541 10.47 -16.64 25.26
N ALA A 542 10.31 -15.34 25.42
CA ALA A 542 9.00 -14.71 25.56
C ALA A 542 8.11 -14.94 24.32
N PHE A 543 8.68 -14.81 23.12
CA PHE A 543 7.96 -15.12 21.87
C PHE A 543 7.62 -16.61 21.74
N VAL A 544 8.55 -17.50 22.03
CA VAL A 544 8.31 -18.95 21.99
C VAL A 544 7.17 -19.33 22.96
N LEU A 545 7.15 -18.75 24.14
CA LEU A 545 6.10 -18.98 25.13
C LEU A 545 4.75 -18.38 24.67
N ALA A 546 4.76 -17.19 24.07
CA ALA A 546 3.56 -16.59 23.50
C ALA A 546 3.00 -17.47 22.36
N ILE A 547 3.84 -17.93 21.45
CA ILE A 547 3.46 -18.84 20.36
C ILE A 547 2.88 -20.14 20.91
N ALA A 548 3.54 -20.76 21.91
CA ALA A 548 3.06 -21.97 22.56
C ALA A 548 1.70 -21.76 23.24
N SER A 549 1.46 -20.58 23.84
CA SER A 549 0.19 -20.25 24.48
C SER A 549 -0.93 -20.03 23.45
N VAL A 550 -0.64 -19.31 22.36
CA VAL A 550 -1.58 -19.13 21.25
C VAL A 550 -1.89 -20.48 20.59
N TRP A 551 -0.88 -21.36 20.44
CA TRP A 551 -1.10 -22.73 19.95
C TRP A 551 -2.04 -23.52 20.85
N HIS A 552 -1.83 -23.49 22.14
CA HIS A 552 -2.70 -24.15 23.12
C HIS A 552 -4.15 -23.60 23.05
N LEU A 553 -4.31 -22.27 22.97
CA LEU A 553 -5.62 -21.64 22.81
C LEU A 553 -6.30 -22.03 21.49
N THR A 554 -5.54 -22.16 20.41
CA THR A 554 -6.09 -22.61 19.11
C THR A 554 -6.53 -24.07 19.13
N LEU A 555 -5.81 -24.94 19.84
CA LEU A 555 -6.24 -26.33 20.06
C LEU A 555 -7.51 -26.38 20.91
N TRP A 556 -7.55 -25.65 22.02
CA TRP A 556 -8.76 -25.54 22.85
C TRP A 556 -9.97 -25.01 22.08
N TYR A 557 -9.76 -23.99 21.23
CA TYR A 557 -10.82 -23.49 20.35
C TYR A 557 -11.28 -24.55 19.34
N LYS A 558 -10.32 -25.30 18.76
CA LYS A 558 -10.64 -26.39 17.83
C LYS A 558 -11.53 -27.44 18.49
N GLU A 559 -11.11 -28.00 19.61
CA GLU A 559 -11.82 -29.07 20.31
C GLU A 559 -13.17 -28.62 20.90
N GLY A 560 -13.21 -27.39 21.44
CA GLY A 560 -14.39 -26.88 22.14
C GLY A 560 -15.50 -26.33 21.24
N ARG A 561 -15.14 -25.61 20.17
CA ARG A 561 -16.07 -24.84 19.34
C ARG A 561 -15.98 -25.16 17.84
N LEU A 562 -14.80 -25.36 17.32
CA LEU A 562 -14.62 -25.51 15.88
C LEU A 562 -15.17 -26.85 15.40
N ASP A 563 -14.91 -27.94 16.12
CA ASP A 563 -15.40 -29.27 15.73
C ASP A 563 -16.93 -29.33 15.73
N LYS A 564 -17.60 -28.71 16.68
CA LYS A 564 -19.08 -28.57 16.70
C LYS A 564 -19.59 -27.75 15.52
N ARG A 565 -18.97 -26.59 15.25
CA ARG A 565 -19.31 -25.76 14.09
C ARG A 565 -19.06 -26.49 12.76
N LEU A 566 -18.02 -27.27 12.70
CA LEU A 566 -17.67 -28.10 11.56
C LEU A 566 -18.74 -29.15 11.26
N GLU A 567 -19.23 -29.82 12.30
CA GLU A 567 -20.33 -30.79 12.18
C GLU A 567 -21.63 -30.12 11.73
N GLU A 568 -22.02 -29.00 12.35
CA GLU A 568 -23.17 -28.20 11.92
C GLU A 568 -23.02 -27.70 10.47
N TYR A 569 -21.84 -27.27 10.09
CA TYR A 569 -21.57 -26.79 8.73
C TYR A 569 -21.56 -27.93 7.73
N LYS A 570 -21.02 -29.10 8.09
CA LYS A 570 -21.12 -30.33 7.31
C LYS A 570 -22.57 -30.69 7.01
N ALA A 571 -23.43 -30.55 8.01
CA ALA A 571 -24.88 -30.82 7.85
C ALA A 571 -25.55 -29.79 6.91
N ARG A 572 -25.08 -28.54 6.87
CA ARG A 572 -25.57 -27.48 5.96
C ARG A 572 -25.08 -27.62 4.51
N ILE A 573 -23.86 -28.16 4.28
CA ILE A 573 -23.28 -28.37 2.94
C ILE A 573 -23.66 -29.77 2.38
N THR A 574 -24.88 -30.20 2.55
CA THR A 574 -25.37 -31.45 1.96
C THR A 574 -25.55 -31.35 0.44
N TYR A 575 -25.56 -30.11 -0.10
CA TYR A 575 -25.76 -29.87 -1.53
C TYR A 575 -24.50 -30.13 -2.39
N VAL A 576 -23.33 -30.37 -1.78
CA VAL A 576 -22.08 -30.67 -2.49
C VAL A 576 -21.49 -31.97 -1.96
N SER A 577 -21.08 -32.88 -2.83
CA SER A 577 -20.45 -34.15 -2.49
C SER A 577 -19.03 -34.25 -3.03
N GLY A 578 -18.16 -35.04 -2.37
CA GLY A 578 -16.77 -35.29 -2.80
C GLY A 578 -15.76 -34.26 -2.32
N SER A 579 -14.61 -34.14 -3.00
CA SER A 579 -13.48 -33.25 -2.63
C SER A 579 -13.86 -31.76 -2.53
N ALA A 580 -14.84 -31.32 -3.29
CA ALA A 580 -15.36 -29.96 -3.23
C ALA A 580 -16.00 -29.64 -1.87
N ARG A 581 -16.53 -30.63 -1.16
CA ARG A 581 -17.07 -30.45 0.19
C ARG A 581 -15.96 -30.09 1.18
N GLU A 582 -14.81 -30.75 1.10
CA GLU A 582 -13.66 -30.45 1.97
C GLU A 582 -13.13 -29.04 1.74
N GLN A 583 -13.05 -28.60 0.48
CA GLN A 583 -12.60 -27.24 0.16
C GLN A 583 -13.56 -26.16 0.70
N LEU A 584 -14.86 -26.38 0.61
CA LEU A 584 -15.88 -25.47 1.15
C LEU A 584 -15.87 -25.41 2.68
N MET A 585 -15.31 -26.40 3.37
CA MET A 585 -15.14 -26.39 4.83
C MET A 585 -14.24 -25.24 5.32
N PHE A 586 -13.36 -24.73 4.48
CA PHE A 586 -12.55 -23.55 4.78
C PHE A 586 -13.37 -22.34 5.25
N SER A 587 -14.61 -22.18 4.76
CA SER A 587 -15.46 -21.08 5.25
C SER A 587 -15.84 -21.18 6.73
N ALA A 588 -15.75 -22.37 7.34
CA ALA A 588 -15.91 -22.56 8.77
C ALA A 588 -14.57 -22.49 9.53
N THR A 589 -13.46 -22.87 8.89
CA THR A 589 -12.13 -22.97 9.50
C THR A 589 -11.21 -21.79 9.19
N TRP A 590 -11.64 -20.80 8.39
CA TRP A 590 -10.79 -19.73 7.87
C TRP A 590 -9.92 -19.06 8.95
N PHE A 591 -10.49 -18.78 10.13
CA PHE A 591 -9.77 -18.15 11.22
C PHE A 591 -8.71 -19.08 11.84
N TYR A 592 -9.07 -20.35 12.05
CA TYR A 592 -8.12 -21.36 12.54
C TYR A 592 -6.97 -21.58 11.54
N ASP A 593 -7.30 -21.67 10.26
CA ASP A 593 -6.32 -21.81 9.19
C ASP A 593 -5.43 -20.57 9.05
N LEU A 594 -5.99 -19.35 9.21
CA LEU A 594 -5.24 -18.09 9.23
C LEU A 594 -4.19 -18.10 10.36
N VAL A 595 -4.62 -18.45 11.57
CA VAL A 595 -3.70 -18.53 12.72
C VAL A 595 -2.62 -19.56 12.46
N LYS A 596 -2.98 -20.76 11.99
CA LYS A 596 -2.06 -21.87 11.79
C LYS A 596 -1.11 -21.66 10.61
N GLU A 597 -1.62 -21.21 9.47
CA GLU A 597 -0.85 -21.17 8.21
C GLU A 597 -0.12 -19.84 7.98
N VAL A 598 -0.55 -18.74 8.65
CA VAL A 598 0.03 -17.40 8.49
C VAL A 598 0.62 -16.89 9.80
N ILE A 599 -0.20 -16.75 10.86
CA ILE A 599 0.24 -16.05 12.08
C ILE A 599 1.39 -16.79 12.75
N PHE A 600 1.34 -18.12 12.85
CA PHE A 600 2.44 -18.86 13.48
C PHE A 600 3.76 -18.77 12.70
N PRO A 601 3.83 -19.00 11.39
CA PRO A 601 5.07 -18.80 10.65
C PRO A 601 5.60 -17.37 10.73
N LEU A 602 4.73 -16.34 10.62
CA LEU A 602 5.11 -14.93 10.75
C LEU A 602 5.71 -14.63 12.12
N LEU A 603 5.05 -15.07 13.21
CA LEU A 603 5.58 -14.88 14.56
C LEU A 603 6.88 -15.64 14.79
N ALA A 604 7.00 -16.85 14.26
CA ALA A 604 8.20 -17.67 14.43
C ALA A 604 9.40 -17.07 13.68
N LEU A 605 9.22 -16.69 12.41
CA LEU A 605 10.28 -16.11 11.59
C LEU A 605 10.60 -14.68 11.99
N GLY A 606 9.59 -13.83 12.15
CA GLY A 606 9.76 -12.43 12.52
C GLY A 606 10.27 -12.22 13.95
N SER A 607 10.06 -13.17 14.87
CA SER A 607 10.60 -13.05 16.23
C SER A 607 12.13 -13.08 16.28
N ILE A 608 12.78 -13.82 15.38
CA ILE A 608 14.25 -13.98 15.39
C ILE A 608 14.96 -12.63 15.15
N PRO A 609 14.71 -11.91 14.04
CA PRO A 609 15.33 -10.62 13.80
C PRO A 609 14.86 -9.56 14.81
N THR A 610 13.59 -9.55 15.20
CA THR A 610 13.06 -8.60 16.18
C THR A 610 13.73 -8.76 17.54
N CYS A 611 13.88 -10.00 18.03
CA CYS A 611 14.57 -10.26 19.30
C CYS A 611 16.05 -9.92 19.21
N LEU A 612 16.69 -10.15 18.06
CA LEU A 612 18.09 -9.77 17.86
C LEU A 612 18.25 -8.24 17.81
N TYR A 613 17.34 -7.53 17.14
CA TYR A 613 17.31 -6.07 17.16
C TYR A 613 17.21 -5.52 18.59
N TRP A 614 16.26 -5.99 19.40
CA TRP A 614 16.13 -5.54 20.78
C TRP A 614 17.32 -5.91 21.66
N ALA A 615 17.91 -7.11 21.43
CA ALA A 615 19.12 -7.49 22.17
C ALA A 615 20.29 -6.58 21.83
N LEU A 616 20.51 -6.27 20.55
CA LEU A 616 21.56 -5.37 20.11
C LEU A 616 21.30 -3.92 20.53
N ASP A 617 20.05 -3.48 20.53
CA ASP A 617 19.62 -2.15 20.98
C ASP A 617 19.95 -1.90 22.47
N ILE A 618 19.74 -2.90 23.35
CA ILE A 618 20.13 -2.82 24.76
C ILE A 618 21.63 -2.56 24.91
N PHE A 619 22.45 -3.14 24.02
CA PHE A 619 23.89 -2.94 24.01
C PHE A 619 24.35 -1.82 23.07
N GLU A 620 23.38 -1.11 22.43
CA GLU A 620 23.62 0.00 21.49
C GLU A 620 24.42 -0.40 20.24
N PHE A 621 24.32 -1.68 19.84
CA PHE A 621 24.96 -2.23 18.63
C PHE A 621 24.01 -2.25 17.42
N ASN A 622 23.20 -1.20 17.23
CA ASN A 622 22.22 -1.12 16.14
C ASN A 622 22.87 -1.14 14.75
N ASP A 623 24.09 -0.60 14.61
CA ASP A 623 24.83 -0.66 13.34
C ASP A 623 25.18 -2.10 12.94
N LEU A 624 25.48 -2.97 13.92
CA LEU A 624 25.69 -4.39 13.65
C LEU A 624 24.43 -5.07 13.11
N TYR A 625 23.25 -4.71 13.63
CA TYR A 625 21.98 -5.22 13.12
C TYR A 625 21.77 -4.78 11.66
N ARG A 626 22.01 -3.49 11.35
CA ARG A 626 21.90 -2.95 9.99
C ARG A 626 22.84 -3.69 9.03
N THR A 627 24.11 -3.85 9.42
CA THR A 627 25.09 -4.60 8.61
C THR A 627 24.67 -6.04 8.37
N LEU A 628 24.08 -6.73 9.36
CA LEU A 628 23.63 -8.12 9.22
C LEU A 628 22.34 -8.28 8.41
N PHE A 629 21.38 -7.41 8.58
CA PHE A 629 20.03 -7.58 8.03
C PHE A 629 19.69 -6.65 6.85
N GLU A 630 20.13 -5.38 6.89
CA GLU A 630 19.79 -4.38 5.89
C GLU A 630 20.83 -4.31 4.78
N GLU A 631 22.13 -4.41 5.11
CA GLU A 631 23.16 -4.43 4.09
C GLU A 631 23.05 -5.69 3.21
N PRO A 632 23.08 -5.52 1.89
CA PRO A 632 22.99 -6.66 0.99
C PRO A 632 24.28 -7.49 1.03
N PHE A 633 24.16 -8.76 1.36
CA PHE A 633 25.27 -9.73 1.30
C PHE A 633 25.59 -10.17 -0.14
N PHE A 634 24.67 -9.91 -1.09
CA PHE A 634 24.88 -10.16 -2.51
C PHE A 634 24.44 -8.95 -3.31
N ARG A 635 25.36 -8.41 -4.14
CA ARG A 635 25.12 -7.31 -5.07
C ARG A 635 25.59 -7.70 -6.45
N GLN A 636 24.70 -7.60 -7.45
CA GLN A 636 25.04 -7.80 -8.85
C GLN A 636 24.29 -6.77 -9.69
N GLY A 637 24.97 -5.71 -10.11
CA GLY A 637 24.33 -4.57 -10.73
C GLY A 637 23.38 -3.86 -9.76
N GLU A 638 22.13 -3.67 -10.15
CA GLU A 638 21.08 -3.08 -9.32
C GLU A 638 20.47 -4.07 -8.32
N MET A 639 20.64 -5.37 -8.57
CA MET A 639 20.08 -6.42 -7.71
C MET A 639 20.78 -6.43 -6.35
N ARG A 640 19.98 -6.36 -5.28
CA ARG A 640 20.44 -6.33 -3.89
C ARG A 640 19.69 -7.39 -3.07
N VAL A 641 20.42 -8.34 -2.51
CA VAL A 641 19.84 -9.36 -1.64
C VAL A 641 20.35 -9.17 -0.24
N SER A 642 19.47 -8.76 0.68
CA SER A 642 19.73 -8.64 2.12
C SER A 642 19.01 -9.75 2.89
N MET A 643 19.43 -10.02 4.13
CA MET A 643 18.74 -10.98 4.99
C MET A 643 17.29 -10.55 5.26
N TYR A 644 17.07 -9.24 5.39
CA TYR A 644 15.73 -8.67 5.55
C TYR A 644 14.82 -8.98 4.35
N SER A 645 15.33 -8.81 3.12
CA SER A 645 14.55 -9.11 1.91
C SER A 645 14.17 -10.58 1.80
N VAL A 646 15.09 -11.49 2.19
CA VAL A 646 14.83 -12.95 2.20
C VAL A 646 13.75 -13.31 3.22
N LEU A 647 13.86 -12.78 4.45
CA LEU A 647 12.87 -13.02 5.50
C LEU A 647 11.49 -12.47 5.10
N PHE A 648 11.44 -11.24 4.63
CA PHE A 648 10.20 -10.59 4.19
C PHE A 648 9.51 -11.40 3.07
N LEU A 649 10.25 -11.84 2.07
CA LEU A 649 9.71 -12.67 0.99
C LEU A 649 9.21 -14.02 1.50
N THR A 650 9.94 -14.64 2.45
CA THR A 650 9.51 -15.90 3.07
C THR A 650 8.21 -15.72 3.86
N GLU A 651 8.06 -14.63 4.62
CA GLU A 651 6.83 -14.32 5.35
C GLU A 651 5.67 -14.08 4.39
N MET A 652 5.90 -13.30 3.33
CA MET A 652 4.89 -13.04 2.29
C MET A 652 4.48 -14.31 1.55
N PHE A 653 5.37 -15.29 1.37
CA PHE A 653 5.00 -16.59 0.79
C PHE A 653 3.86 -17.27 1.58
N PHE A 654 3.94 -17.30 2.92
CA PHE A 654 2.87 -17.87 3.74
C PHE A 654 1.56 -17.09 3.60
N VAL A 655 1.63 -15.76 3.54
CA VAL A 655 0.46 -14.90 3.34
C VAL A 655 -0.20 -15.19 1.98
N PHE A 656 0.58 -15.19 0.90
CA PHE A 656 0.07 -15.42 -0.45
C PHE A 656 -0.47 -16.84 -0.64
N ARG A 657 0.15 -17.84 -0.02
CA ARG A 657 -0.36 -19.21 0.01
C ARG A 657 -1.76 -19.29 0.65
N TYR A 658 -1.94 -18.61 1.78
CA TYR A 658 -3.24 -18.54 2.44
C TYR A 658 -4.26 -17.76 1.62
N VAL A 659 -3.89 -16.61 1.06
CA VAL A 659 -4.75 -15.79 0.18
C VAL A 659 -5.22 -16.61 -1.02
N ASN A 660 -4.31 -17.34 -1.66
CA ASN A 660 -4.67 -18.23 -2.75
C ASN A 660 -5.76 -19.24 -2.34
N LYS A 661 -5.59 -19.93 -1.21
CA LYS A 661 -6.57 -20.86 -0.65
C LYS A 661 -7.92 -20.20 -0.36
N ALA A 662 -7.90 -19.00 0.24
CA ALA A 662 -9.08 -18.23 0.59
C ALA A 662 -9.87 -17.78 -0.66
N VAL A 663 -9.19 -17.20 -1.65
CA VAL A 663 -9.81 -16.73 -2.89
C VAL A 663 -10.43 -17.91 -3.68
N HIS A 664 -9.73 -19.04 -3.76
CA HIS A 664 -10.29 -20.26 -4.37
C HIS A 664 -11.60 -20.69 -3.72
N THR A 665 -11.63 -20.73 -2.39
CA THR A 665 -12.84 -21.17 -1.67
C THR A 665 -14.01 -20.19 -1.84
N ILE A 666 -13.73 -18.89 -1.81
CA ILE A 666 -14.74 -17.83 -2.03
C ILE A 666 -15.31 -17.98 -3.46
N TRP A 667 -14.42 -18.10 -4.46
CA TRP A 667 -14.81 -18.28 -5.87
C TRP A 667 -15.69 -19.51 -6.08
N GLN A 668 -15.25 -20.65 -5.55
CA GLN A 668 -16.00 -21.91 -5.63
C GLN A 668 -17.37 -21.78 -4.96
N SER A 669 -17.43 -21.21 -3.75
CA SER A 669 -18.68 -20.96 -3.02
C SER A 669 -19.64 -20.11 -3.83
N PHE A 670 -19.14 -19.07 -4.50
CA PHE A 670 -19.94 -18.19 -5.35
C PHE A 670 -20.49 -18.93 -6.57
N GLN A 671 -19.66 -19.72 -7.27
CA GLN A 671 -20.05 -20.47 -8.45
C GLN A 671 -21.09 -21.56 -8.12
N TYR A 672 -20.89 -22.31 -7.02
CA TYR A 672 -21.87 -23.31 -6.58
C TYR A 672 -23.22 -22.68 -6.24
N ARG A 673 -23.25 -21.55 -5.52
CA ARG A 673 -24.48 -20.81 -5.22
C ARG A 673 -25.15 -20.27 -6.47
N ARG A 674 -24.40 -19.77 -7.45
CA ARG A 674 -24.91 -19.28 -8.73
C ARG A 674 -25.53 -20.39 -9.54
N PHE A 675 -24.91 -21.57 -9.60
CA PHE A 675 -25.39 -22.75 -10.30
C PHE A 675 -26.70 -23.26 -9.67
N LEU A 676 -26.77 -23.43 -8.35
CA LEU A 676 -27.99 -23.85 -7.64
C LEU A 676 -29.17 -22.92 -7.93
N ARG A 677 -28.96 -21.61 -7.96
CA ARG A 677 -30.00 -20.62 -8.29
C ARG A 677 -30.45 -20.73 -9.75
N LYS A 678 -29.50 -20.87 -10.70
CA LYS A 678 -29.78 -20.90 -12.14
C LYS A 678 -30.63 -22.13 -12.52
N TYR A 679 -30.34 -23.30 -11.93
CA TYR A 679 -30.99 -24.56 -12.28
C TYR A 679 -32.07 -25.02 -11.28
N ASN A 680 -32.37 -24.20 -10.27
CA ASN A 680 -33.38 -24.50 -9.21
C ASN A 680 -33.17 -25.87 -8.55
N ARG A 681 -31.93 -26.33 -8.39
CA ARG A 681 -31.54 -27.60 -7.81
C ARG A 681 -31.18 -27.49 -6.34
N LYS A 682 -31.43 -28.57 -5.57
CA LYS A 682 -31.06 -28.63 -4.14
C LYS A 682 -29.67 -29.24 -3.91
N THR A 683 -29.15 -30.02 -4.87
CA THR A 683 -27.88 -30.76 -4.75
C THR A 683 -27.05 -30.68 -6.04
N ILE A 684 -25.72 -30.69 -5.90
CA ILE A 684 -24.77 -30.71 -7.01
C ILE A 684 -23.74 -31.82 -6.74
N ARG A 685 -23.34 -32.55 -7.78
CA ARG A 685 -22.14 -33.41 -7.74
C ARG A 685 -20.92 -32.61 -8.14
N SER A 686 -19.77 -32.94 -7.54
CA SER A 686 -18.49 -32.18 -7.78
C SER A 686 -18.09 -32.11 -9.26
N ASN A 687 -18.49 -33.08 -10.07
CA ASN A 687 -18.12 -33.16 -11.49
C ASN A 687 -19.08 -32.41 -12.44
N GLU A 688 -20.19 -31.85 -11.94
CA GLU A 688 -21.15 -31.13 -12.77
C GLU A 688 -20.71 -29.72 -13.17
N ILE A 689 -19.75 -29.15 -12.43
CA ILE A 689 -19.20 -27.82 -12.71
C ILE A 689 -17.69 -27.92 -12.88
N ASN A 690 -17.19 -27.55 -14.05
CA ASN A 690 -15.77 -27.48 -14.29
C ASN A 690 -15.24 -26.13 -13.76
N LEU A 691 -14.61 -26.14 -12.58
CA LEU A 691 -14.00 -24.97 -11.96
C LEU A 691 -12.48 -24.88 -12.18
N SER A 692 -11.89 -25.84 -12.93
CA SER A 692 -10.43 -25.94 -13.09
C SER A 692 -9.82 -24.69 -13.70
N LEU A 693 -10.43 -24.14 -14.74
CA LEU A 693 -9.95 -22.93 -15.42
C LEU A 693 -9.99 -21.71 -14.49
N GLY A 694 -11.08 -21.50 -13.76
CA GLY A 694 -11.18 -20.39 -12.80
C GLY A 694 -10.18 -20.52 -11.67
N ASN A 695 -9.98 -21.70 -11.14
CA ASN A 695 -8.98 -21.96 -10.11
C ASN A 695 -7.55 -21.72 -10.63
N SER A 696 -7.22 -22.17 -11.84
CA SER A 696 -5.91 -21.93 -12.45
C SER A 696 -5.65 -20.45 -12.68
N LEU A 697 -6.63 -19.70 -13.18
CA LEU A 697 -6.51 -18.25 -13.37
C LEU A 697 -6.28 -17.51 -12.05
N ILE A 698 -7.01 -17.87 -10.99
CA ILE A 698 -6.81 -17.28 -9.66
C ILE A 698 -5.40 -17.58 -9.15
N SER A 699 -4.93 -18.84 -9.25
CA SER A 699 -3.57 -19.18 -8.82
C SER A 699 -2.51 -18.41 -9.61
N VAL A 700 -2.63 -18.35 -10.94
CA VAL A 700 -1.71 -17.59 -11.79
C VAL A 700 -1.67 -16.12 -11.36
N PHE A 701 -2.83 -15.50 -11.14
CA PHE A 701 -2.90 -14.10 -10.73
C PHE A 701 -2.26 -13.86 -9.35
N VAL A 702 -2.59 -14.68 -8.34
CA VAL A 702 -2.04 -14.53 -6.98
C VAL A 702 -0.53 -14.71 -6.99
N TRP A 703 -0.01 -15.76 -7.68
CA TRP A 703 1.43 -15.98 -7.76
C TRP A 703 2.15 -14.97 -8.66
N PHE A 704 1.47 -14.39 -9.64
CA PHE A 704 2.00 -13.28 -10.44
C PHE A 704 2.25 -12.05 -9.55
N VAL A 705 1.28 -11.64 -8.73
CA VAL A 705 1.45 -10.53 -7.78
C VAL A 705 2.59 -10.81 -6.78
N TYR A 706 2.73 -12.08 -6.31
CA TYR A 706 3.87 -12.45 -5.47
C TYR A 706 5.21 -12.34 -6.20
N THR A 707 5.25 -12.72 -7.49
CA THR A 707 6.47 -12.61 -8.31
C THR A 707 6.84 -11.14 -8.55
N ASP A 708 5.87 -10.26 -8.77
CA ASP A 708 6.11 -8.82 -8.87
C ASP A 708 6.68 -8.27 -7.56
N LEU A 709 6.09 -8.62 -6.41
CA LEU A 709 6.63 -8.26 -5.11
C LEU A 709 8.07 -8.77 -4.91
N PHE A 710 8.37 -9.99 -5.38
CA PHE A 710 9.72 -10.57 -5.33
C PHE A 710 10.71 -9.77 -6.16
N ILE A 711 10.33 -9.37 -7.39
CA ILE A 711 11.17 -8.57 -8.32
C ILE A 711 11.46 -7.20 -7.71
N ILE A 712 10.44 -6.52 -7.18
CA ILE A 712 10.57 -5.19 -6.56
C ILE A 712 11.44 -5.26 -5.31
N THR A 713 11.21 -6.24 -4.42
CA THR A 713 11.96 -6.34 -3.15
C THR A 713 13.45 -6.61 -3.35
N LEU A 714 13.83 -7.33 -4.42
CA LEU A 714 15.22 -7.64 -4.74
C LEU A 714 15.87 -6.65 -5.71
N ASN A 715 15.17 -5.61 -6.14
CA ASN A 715 15.61 -4.65 -7.14
C ASN A 715 16.17 -5.34 -8.41
N ILE A 716 15.44 -6.35 -8.91
CA ILE A 716 15.87 -7.06 -10.11
C ILE A 716 15.72 -6.12 -11.32
N PRO A 717 16.78 -5.93 -12.14
CA PRO A 717 16.72 -5.03 -13.28
C PRO A 717 15.64 -5.47 -14.28
N THR A 718 14.60 -4.64 -14.41
CA THR A 718 13.40 -4.96 -15.19
C THR A 718 13.56 -4.77 -16.69
N GLY A 719 14.65 -4.16 -17.16
CA GLY A 719 14.85 -3.85 -18.58
C GLY A 719 14.78 -5.08 -19.50
N SER A 720 15.54 -6.13 -19.19
CA SER A 720 15.50 -7.40 -19.95
C SER A 720 14.22 -8.20 -19.70
N LEU A 721 13.69 -8.17 -18.46
CA LEU A 721 12.42 -8.80 -18.11
C LEU A 721 11.25 -8.09 -18.81
N GLY A 722 11.30 -6.77 -18.97
CA GLY A 722 10.32 -5.99 -19.72
C GLY A 722 10.22 -6.41 -21.18
N LEU A 723 11.36 -6.70 -21.85
CA LEU A 723 11.39 -7.25 -23.21
C LEU A 723 10.74 -8.64 -23.29
N ILE A 724 11.07 -9.53 -22.35
CA ILE A 724 10.48 -10.89 -22.28
C ILE A 724 8.98 -10.80 -21.98
N ALA A 725 8.60 -10.00 -20.99
CA ALA A 725 7.19 -9.79 -20.64
C ALA A 725 6.40 -9.12 -21.77
N GLY A 726 7.01 -8.17 -22.47
CA GLY A 726 6.45 -7.54 -23.67
C GLY A 726 6.21 -8.54 -24.80
N GLY A 727 7.20 -9.37 -25.11
CA GLY A 727 7.09 -10.45 -26.09
C GLY A 727 6.03 -11.50 -25.71
N LEU A 728 6.04 -11.92 -24.44
CA LEU A 728 5.03 -12.85 -23.93
C LEU A 728 3.62 -12.25 -23.96
N SER A 729 3.47 -10.99 -23.54
CA SER A 729 2.19 -10.27 -23.56
C SER A 729 1.66 -10.11 -24.97
N ALA A 730 2.52 -9.78 -25.93
CA ALA A 730 2.17 -9.72 -27.34
C ALA A 730 1.74 -11.11 -27.87
N GLY A 731 2.48 -12.17 -27.50
CA GLY A 731 2.15 -13.55 -27.85
C GLY A 731 0.79 -13.99 -27.28
N ILE A 732 0.54 -13.75 -26.00
CA ILE A 732 -0.75 -14.04 -25.33
C ILE A 732 -1.87 -13.17 -25.94
N GLY A 733 -1.60 -11.89 -26.22
CA GLY A 733 -2.57 -11.00 -26.86
C GLY A 733 -2.99 -11.48 -28.24
N LEU A 734 -2.05 -11.95 -29.04
CA LEU A 734 -2.32 -12.57 -30.33
C LEU A 734 -3.11 -13.89 -30.18
N ALA A 735 -2.74 -14.74 -29.24
CA ALA A 735 -3.46 -15.99 -28.97
C ALA A 735 -4.90 -15.76 -28.46
N LEU A 736 -5.14 -14.70 -27.69
CA LEU A 736 -6.45 -14.34 -27.16
C LEU A 736 -7.30 -13.52 -28.13
N LYS A 737 -6.73 -13.05 -29.26
CA LYS A 737 -7.39 -12.17 -30.24
C LYS A 737 -8.76 -12.71 -30.65
N ASP A 738 -8.85 -13.98 -31.00
CA ASP A 738 -10.10 -14.56 -31.49
C ASP A 738 -11.17 -14.69 -30.40
N ILE A 739 -10.76 -14.98 -29.18
CA ILE A 739 -11.65 -15.01 -28.01
C ILE A 739 -12.20 -13.60 -27.74
N LEU A 740 -11.33 -12.61 -27.78
CA LEU A 740 -11.69 -11.21 -27.55
C LEU A 740 -12.61 -10.68 -28.66
N ASN A 741 -12.31 -11.02 -29.91
CA ASN A 741 -13.17 -10.67 -31.03
C ASN A 741 -14.58 -11.29 -30.88
N ASN A 742 -14.69 -12.56 -30.53
CA ASN A 742 -15.98 -13.19 -30.30
C ASN A 742 -16.76 -12.52 -29.15
N PHE A 743 -16.08 -12.14 -28.09
CA PHE A 743 -16.68 -11.43 -26.95
C PHE A 743 -17.22 -10.05 -27.36
N ILE A 744 -16.40 -9.24 -28.04
CA ILE A 744 -16.77 -7.90 -28.48
C ILE A 744 -17.93 -7.96 -29.47
N TYR A 745 -17.83 -8.84 -30.47
CA TYR A 745 -18.89 -9.01 -31.47
C TYR A 745 -20.18 -9.60 -30.85
N GLY A 746 -20.07 -10.45 -29.83
CA GLY A 746 -21.22 -10.91 -29.06
C GLY A 746 -21.98 -9.76 -28.40
N ILE A 747 -21.27 -8.85 -27.76
CA ILE A 747 -21.87 -7.61 -27.18
C ILE A 747 -22.51 -6.76 -28.27
N GLN A 748 -21.84 -6.57 -29.40
CA GLN A 748 -22.37 -5.76 -30.50
C GLN A 748 -23.62 -6.40 -31.14
N LEU A 749 -23.66 -7.74 -31.27
CA LEU A 749 -24.83 -8.47 -31.75
C LEU A 749 -26.01 -8.28 -30.78
N MET A 750 -25.80 -8.45 -29.48
CA MET A 750 -26.81 -8.21 -28.44
C MET A 750 -27.27 -6.75 -28.38
N GLY A 751 -26.40 -5.81 -28.73
CA GLY A 751 -26.66 -4.35 -28.74
C GLY A 751 -27.67 -3.86 -29.77
N GLY A 752 -28.28 -4.78 -30.52
CA GLY A 752 -29.41 -4.46 -31.34
C GLY A 752 -29.35 -4.92 -32.82
N ARG A 753 -28.24 -5.55 -33.26
CA ARG A 753 -28.16 -6.12 -34.61
C ARG A 753 -28.98 -7.42 -34.74
N LEU A 754 -29.05 -8.20 -33.69
CA LEU A 754 -29.72 -9.49 -33.64
C LEU A 754 -30.42 -9.68 -32.30
N ARG A 755 -31.61 -10.28 -32.32
CA ARG A 755 -32.38 -10.61 -31.10
C ARG A 755 -32.69 -12.08 -31.02
N VAL A 756 -32.78 -12.60 -29.80
CA VAL A 756 -33.32 -13.95 -29.58
C VAL A 756 -34.75 -14.01 -30.09
N GLY A 757 -35.04 -14.97 -30.97
CA GLY A 757 -36.32 -15.09 -31.66
C GLY A 757 -36.31 -14.66 -33.11
N ASP A 758 -35.27 -13.90 -33.57
CA ASP A 758 -35.14 -13.56 -35.00
C ASP A 758 -34.88 -14.79 -35.85
N TRP A 759 -35.43 -14.78 -37.07
CA TRP A 759 -35.08 -15.74 -38.10
C TRP A 759 -34.00 -15.16 -39.00
N ILE A 760 -32.94 -15.92 -39.15
CA ILE A 760 -31.78 -15.48 -39.96
C ILE A 760 -31.40 -16.56 -40.98
N GLU A 761 -30.73 -16.08 -42.03
CA GLU A 761 -30.08 -16.96 -42.99
C GLU A 761 -28.62 -16.50 -43.13
N CYS A 762 -27.68 -17.40 -42.84
CA CYS A 762 -26.25 -17.19 -42.91
C CYS A 762 -25.53 -18.45 -43.36
N ASP A 763 -24.64 -18.36 -44.35
CA ASP A 763 -23.90 -19.51 -44.91
C ASP A 763 -24.81 -20.68 -45.33
N GLY A 764 -26.00 -20.39 -45.90
CA GLY A 764 -26.96 -21.42 -46.29
C GLY A 764 -27.70 -22.07 -45.12
N VAL A 765 -27.41 -21.68 -43.87
CA VAL A 765 -28.15 -22.14 -42.68
C VAL A 765 -29.26 -21.17 -42.40
N ARG A 766 -30.49 -21.64 -42.48
CA ARG A 766 -31.70 -20.88 -42.14
C ARG A 766 -32.27 -21.39 -40.83
N GLY A 767 -32.53 -20.49 -39.90
CA GLY A 767 -33.06 -20.90 -38.60
C GLY A 767 -33.41 -19.75 -37.69
N LYS A 768 -33.95 -20.09 -36.52
CA LYS A 768 -34.35 -19.16 -35.46
C LYS A 768 -33.24 -19.01 -34.43
N VAL A 769 -32.87 -17.79 -34.08
CA VAL A 769 -31.91 -17.50 -32.97
C VAL A 769 -32.54 -17.89 -31.64
N THR A 770 -31.95 -18.90 -30.97
CA THR A 770 -32.43 -19.40 -29.67
C THR A 770 -31.67 -18.74 -28.50
N ASP A 771 -30.36 -18.47 -28.66
CA ASP A 771 -29.54 -17.83 -27.62
C ASP A 771 -28.38 -17.09 -28.24
N ILE A 772 -27.92 -16.00 -27.58
CA ILE A 772 -26.74 -15.23 -27.95
C ILE A 772 -25.85 -15.12 -26.71
N ASN A 773 -24.78 -15.91 -26.71
CA ASN A 773 -23.77 -15.90 -25.66
C ASN A 773 -22.62 -14.96 -26.04
N TYR A 774 -21.71 -14.71 -25.09
CA TYR A 774 -20.53 -13.90 -25.36
C TYR A 774 -19.53 -14.50 -26.38
N GLN A 775 -19.65 -15.77 -26.73
CA GLN A 775 -18.76 -16.45 -27.68
C GLN A 775 -19.49 -16.91 -28.94
N THR A 776 -20.73 -17.39 -28.80
CA THR A 776 -21.49 -18.00 -29.87
C THR A 776 -22.95 -17.55 -29.91
N THR A 777 -23.49 -17.51 -31.11
CA THR A 777 -24.95 -17.36 -31.36
C THR A 777 -25.50 -18.71 -31.77
N LEU A 778 -26.51 -19.18 -31.05
CA LEU A 778 -27.16 -20.46 -31.31
C LEU A 778 -28.36 -20.24 -32.20
N VAL A 779 -28.42 -21.01 -33.30
CA VAL A 779 -29.49 -20.95 -34.29
C VAL A 779 -30.11 -22.36 -34.42
N GLU A 780 -31.42 -22.48 -34.18
CA GLU A 780 -32.18 -23.70 -34.37
C GLU A 780 -32.71 -23.73 -35.80
N THR A 781 -32.27 -24.72 -36.55
CA THR A 781 -32.72 -24.90 -37.94
C THR A 781 -34.12 -25.49 -38.00
N ILE A 782 -34.71 -25.44 -39.17
CA ILE A 782 -36.04 -26.02 -39.45
C ILE A 782 -36.07 -27.52 -39.13
N ASN A 783 -34.95 -28.22 -39.30
CA ASN A 783 -34.85 -29.66 -39.04
C ASN A 783 -34.67 -30.00 -37.55
N GLY A 784 -34.77 -29.03 -36.66
CA GLY A 784 -34.57 -29.20 -35.21
C GLY A 784 -33.11 -29.33 -34.77
N THR A 785 -32.17 -29.16 -35.68
CA THR A 785 -30.72 -29.14 -35.33
C THR A 785 -30.29 -27.74 -34.87
N GLN A 786 -29.37 -27.72 -33.90
CA GLN A 786 -28.83 -26.46 -33.39
C GLN A 786 -27.43 -26.22 -33.98
N VAL A 787 -27.25 -25.07 -34.63
CA VAL A 787 -25.98 -24.64 -35.19
C VAL A 787 -25.42 -23.50 -34.30
N ALA A 788 -24.17 -23.64 -33.86
CA ALA A 788 -23.47 -22.63 -33.10
C ALA A 788 -22.55 -21.81 -34.02
N PHE A 789 -22.93 -20.61 -34.31
CA PHE A 789 -22.06 -19.67 -35.03
C PHE A 789 -21.13 -18.95 -34.04
N LEU A 790 -19.84 -18.87 -34.34
CA LEU A 790 -18.95 -17.96 -33.63
C LEU A 790 -19.40 -16.52 -33.91
N ASN A 791 -19.46 -15.69 -32.85
CA ASN A 791 -19.95 -14.33 -32.98
C ASN A 791 -19.11 -13.50 -33.98
N SER A 792 -17.77 -13.71 -34.02
CA SER A 792 -16.89 -13.09 -35.00
C SER A 792 -17.19 -13.47 -36.44
N SER A 793 -17.53 -14.77 -36.67
CA SER A 793 -17.92 -15.23 -37.98
C SER A 793 -19.26 -14.65 -38.44
N LEU A 794 -20.25 -14.65 -37.55
CA LEU A 794 -21.58 -14.11 -37.83
C LEU A 794 -21.53 -12.59 -38.06
N PHE A 795 -20.75 -11.87 -37.29
CA PHE A 795 -20.61 -10.41 -37.42
C PHE A 795 -19.83 -10.00 -38.66
N GLY A 796 -18.78 -10.76 -39.01
CA GLY A 796 -17.92 -10.49 -40.16
C GLY A 796 -18.49 -10.89 -41.51
N LYS A 797 -19.62 -11.64 -41.50
CA LYS A 797 -20.34 -12.05 -42.71
C LYS A 797 -21.64 -11.30 -42.88
N ASN A 798 -22.11 -11.25 -44.12
CA ASN A 798 -23.45 -10.76 -44.39
C ASN A 798 -24.46 -11.85 -44.03
N PHE A 799 -25.39 -11.57 -43.15
CA PHE A 799 -26.51 -12.41 -42.85
C PHE A 799 -27.81 -11.69 -43.14
N THR A 800 -28.81 -12.45 -43.60
CA THR A 800 -30.14 -11.90 -43.84
C THR A 800 -31.00 -12.09 -42.60
N ASN A 801 -31.53 -11.02 -42.04
CA ASN A 801 -32.54 -11.09 -40.99
C ASN A 801 -33.93 -11.02 -41.59
N LEU A 802 -34.64 -12.15 -41.55
CA LEU A 802 -35.92 -12.36 -42.22
C LEU A 802 -37.11 -11.75 -41.44
N THR A 803 -36.95 -11.50 -40.14
CA THR A 803 -38.06 -11.09 -39.26
C THR A 803 -38.00 -9.65 -38.76
N ARG A 804 -36.87 -8.96 -38.99
CA ARG A 804 -36.66 -7.65 -38.35
C ARG A 804 -37.45 -6.51 -38.95
N ASN A 805 -37.81 -6.59 -40.23
CA ASN A 805 -38.52 -5.52 -40.92
C ASN A 805 -40.02 -5.65 -40.77
N ASN A 806 -40.64 -6.61 -41.45
CA ASN A 806 -42.06 -6.87 -41.42
C ASN A 806 -42.44 -8.30 -41.10
N ALA A 807 -41.48 -9.19 -40.91
CA ALA A 807 -41.59 -10.62 -40.62
C ALA A 807 -42.28 -11.47 -41.73
N TYR A 808 -42.52 -10.84 -42.88
CA TYR A 808 -43.09 -11.59 -44.04
C TYR A 808 -42.04 -11.76 -45.13
N GLU A 809 -42.10 -12.92 -45.79
CA GLU A 809 -41.19 -13.31 -46.84
C GLU A 809 -41.93 -13.58 -48.13
N TYR A 810 -41.37 -13.13 -49.23
CA TYR A 810 -41.95 -13.42 -50.56
C TYR A 810 -41.87 -14.93 -50.85
N THR A 811 -43.00 -15.50 -51.19
CA THR A 811 -43.15 -16.92 -51.50
C THR A 811 -43.82 -17.09 -52.84
N LYS A 812 -43.24 -17.95 -53.68
CA LYS A 812 -43.76 -18.27 -55.01
C LYS A 812 -43.98 -19.77 -55.08
N VAL A 813 -45.19 -20.20 -55.40
CA VAL A 813 -45.53 -21.59 -55.72
C VAL A 813 -45.93 -21.63 -57.20
N THR A 814 -45.27 -22.42 -58.00
CA THR A 814 -45.56 -22.61 -59.43
C THR A 814 -46.27 -23.88 -59.67
N VAL A 815 -47.25 -23.85 -60.53
CA VAL A 815 -47.95 -25.07 -61.06
C VAL A 815 -48.09 -24.94 -62.59
N GLY A 816 -47.86 -26.06 -63.31
CA GLY A 816 -47.99 -26.06 -64.74
C GLY A 816 -49.47 -26.47 -65.16
N VAL A 817 -50.07 -25.70 -66.03
CA VAL A 817 -51.36 -25.97 -66.63
C VAL A 817 -51.17 -26.24 -68.16
N ALA A 818 -52.06 -27.05 -68.75
CA ALA A 818 -51.94 -27.40 -70.16
C ALA A 818 -52.00 -26.17 -71.06
N TYR A 819 -51.25 -26.22 -72.16
CA TYR A 819 -51.35 -25.20 -73.22
C TYR A 819 -52.79 -25.08 -73.76
N GLY A 820 -53.21 -23.85 -73.95
CA GLY A 820 -54.59 -23.57 -74.40
C GLY A 820 -55.60 -23.37 -73.25
N THR A 821 -55.19 -23.54 -72.01
CA THR A 821 -56.02 -23.22 -70.84
C THR A 821 -56.24 -21.75 -70.69
N ASP A 822 -57.52 -21.37 -70.47
CA ASP A 822 -57.81 -19.93 -70.17
C ASP A 822 -57.26 -19.48 -68.85
N PHE A 823 -56.22 -18.62 -68.91
CA PHE A 823 -55.53 -18.13 -67.73
C PHE A 823 -56.45 -17.29 -66.83
N GLN A 824 -57.42 -16.59 -67.36
CA GLN A 824 -58.32 -15.78 -66.56
C GLN A 824 -59.22 -16.67 -65.68
N ARG A 825 -59.72 -17.76 -66.26
CA ARG A 825 -60.46 -18.79 -65.51
C ARG A 825 -59.62 -19.42 -64.42
N VAL A 826 -58.34 -19.78 -64.67
CA VAL A 826 -57.43 -20.32 -63.73
C VAL A 826 -57.21 -19.32 -62.57
N ARG A 827 -57.02 -18.03 -62.92
CA ARG A 827 -56.82 -16.95 -61.94
C ARG A 827 -58.03 -16.82 -61.01
N GLU A 828 -59.23 -16.70 -61.55
CA GLU A 828 -60.48 -16.55 -60.78
C GLU A 828 -60.74 -17.75 -59.85
N LEU A 829 -60.52 -18.97 -60.36
CA LEU A 829 -60.66 -20.18 -59.58
C LEU A 829 -59.66 -20.23 -58.41
N LEU A 830 -58.39 -19.90 -58.66
CA LEU A 830 -57.38 -19.97 -57.65
C LEU A 830 -57.47 -18.76 -56.66
N GLU A 831 -57.81 -17.56 -57.11
CA GLU A 831 -57.99 -16.39 -56.23
C GLU A 831 -59.13 -16.67 -55.24
N SER A 832 -60.25 -17.16 -55.66
CA SER A 832 -61.39 -17.48 -54.78
C SER A 832 -61.12 -18.64 -53.83
N GLY A 833 -60.42 -19.65 -54.26
CA GLY A 833 -60.19 -20.87 -53.47
C GLY A 833 -59.01 -20.64 -52.46
N LEU A 834 -58.00 -19.84 -52.82
CA LEU A 834 -56.82 -19.60 -51.98
C LEU A 834 -57.10 -18.62 -50.85
N GLU A 835 -58.26 -17.94 -50.84
CA GLU A 835 -58.69 -17.11 -49.70
C GLU A 835 -58.68 -17.91 -48.37
N ALA A 836 -58.91 -19.21 -48.42
CA ALA A 836 -58.87 -20.15 -47.28
C ALA A 836 -57.48 -20.22 -46.61
N LEU A 837 -56.38 -19.80 -47.31
CA LEU A 837 -55.05 -19.76 -46.80
C LEU A 837 -54.74 -18.46 -45.98
N LYS A 838 -55.64 -17.49 -45.98
CA LYS A 838 -55.55 -16.30 -45.12
C LYS A 838 -55.95 -16.61 -43.69
N THR A 839 -55.13 -17.44 -43.03
CA THR A 839 -55.32 -17.89 -41.65
C THR A 839 -54.47 -17.03 -40.68
N LYS A 840 -54.75 -17.20 -39.39
CA LYS A 840 -53.91 -16.60 -38.33
C LYS A 840 -53.06 -17.64 -37.68
N ASP A 841 -51.82 -17.23 -37.28
CA ASP A 841 -50.91 -18.04 -36.52
C ASP A 841 -51.41 -18.22 -35.07
N ARG A 842 -50.70 -19.00 -34.26
CA ARG A 842 -51.01 -19.21 -32.84
C ARG A 842 -50.95 -17.96 -31.98
N TYR A 843 -50.38 -16.87 -32.48
CA TYR A 843 -50.25 -15.57 -31.81
C TYR A 843 -51.23 -14.52 -32.37
N GLY A 844 -52.14 -14.92 -33.24
CA GLY A 844 -53.17 -14.04 -33.82
C GLY A 844 -52.67 -13.15 -34.97
N ARG A 845 -51.47 -13.37 -35.51
CA ARG A 845 -50.92 -12.60 -36.65
C ARG A 845 -51.38 -13.29 -37.93
N ASP A 846 -51.65 -12.49 -38.97
CA ASP A 846 -52.04 -13.00 -40.27
C ASP A 846 -50.86 -13.79 -40.90
N VAL A 847 -51.13 -14.99 -41.41
CA VAL A 847 -50.13 -15.85 -42.08
C VAL A 847 -49.73 -15.24 -43.42
N VAL A 848 -50.65 -14.60 -44.14
CA VAL A 848 -50.42 -13.84 -45.38
C VAL A 848 -50.52 -12.40 -45.06
N ASP A 849 -49.56 -11.59 -45.54
CA ASP A 849 -49.57 -10.16 -45.35
C ASP A 849 -50.84 -9.53 -45.92
N PRO A 850 -51.68 -8.86 -45.09
CA PRO A 850 -52.92 -8.23 -45.51
C PRO A 850 -52.73 -7.13 -46.56
N ALA A 851 -51.59 -6.46 -46.60
CA ALA A 851 -51.29 -5.38 -47.52
C ALA A 851 -51.17 -5.84 -48.98
N TYR A 852 -50.67 -7.09 -49.16
CA TYR A 852 -50.42 -7.62 -50.49
C TYR A 852 -51.37 -8.78 -50.87
N GLY A 853 -51.91 -9.49 -49.95
CA GLY A 853 -52.75 -10.66 -50.17
C GLY A 853 -52.07 -11.81 -50.94
N ILE A 854 -52.92 -12.63 -51.57
CA ILE A 854 -52.48 -13.72 -52.48
C ILE A 854 -52.81 -13.26 -53.89
N TYR A 855 -51.86 -13.28 -54.77
CA TYR A 855 -52.04 -12.86 -56.16
C TYR A 855 -51.48 -13.89 -57.15
N ILE A 856 -52.22 -14.15 -58.23
CA ILE A 856 -51.92 -15.09 -59.24
C ILE A 856 -51.30 -14.33 -60.44
N ARG A 857 -50.16 -14.82 -60.89
CA ARG A 857 -49.50 -14.22 -62.10
C ARG A 857 -49.19 -15.33 -63.09
N PHE A 858 -49.19 -14.94 -64.36
CA PHE A 858 -48.61 -15.77 -65.40
C PHE A 858 -47.14 -16.01 -65.06
N GLY A 859 -46.65 -17.18 -65.04
CA GLY A 859 -45.29 -17.55 -64.75
C GLY A 859 -44.40 -17.49 -66.00
N ASP A 860 -44.17 -18.68 -66.56
CA ASP A 860 -43.33 -18.79 -67.76
C ASP A 860 -43.93 -19.86 -68.73
N PHE A 861 -43.45 -19.92 -69.91
CA PHE A 861 -43.71 -21.00 -70.86
C PHE A 861 -42.71 -22.14 -70.62
N ALA A 862 -43.15 -23.22 -70.01
CA ALA A 862 -42.30 -24.40 -69.82
C ALA A 862 -42.49 -25.43 -70.94
N ASP A 863 -41.56 -26.39 -71.01
CA ASP A 863 -41.50 -27.33 -72.16
C ASP A 863 -42.84 -28.06 -72.46
N SER A 864 -43.65 -28.33 -71.43
CA SER A 864 -44.89 -29.08 -71.53
C SER A 864 -46.09 -28.41 -70.87
N ALA A 865 -45.94 -27.21 -70.34
CA ALA A 865 -46.94 -26.50 -69.56
C ALA A 865 -46.81 -24.99 -69.60
N VAL A 866 -47.88 -24.31 -69.33
CA VAL A 866 -47.84 -22.87 -68.96
C VAL A 866 -47.77 -22.78 -67.44
N GLU A 867 -46.66 -22.16 -66.92
CA GLU A 867 -46.54 -21.98 -65.51
C GLU A 867 -47.47 -20.85 -65.00
N VAL A 868 -48.15 -21.18 -63.90
CA VAL A 868 -48.97 -20.25 -63.13
C VAL A 868 -48.30 -20.08 -61.79
N ALA A 869 -47.97 -18.86 -61.41
CA ALA A 869 -47.28 -18.55 -60.19
C ALA A 869 -48.28 -17.96 -59.17
N VAL A 870 -48.45 -18.66 -58.05
CA VAL A 870 -49.12 -18.18 -56.85
C VAL A 870 -48.08 -17.47 -56.01
N LYS A 871 -48.26 -16.19 -55.76
CA LYS A 871 -47.34 -15.34 -55.06
C LYS A 871 -48.02 -14.74 -53.84
N ALA A 872 -47.30 -14.77 -52.71
CA ALA A 872 -47.75 -14.16 -51.46
C ALA A 872 -46.57 -13.74 -50.61
N PHE A 873 -46.75 -12.74 -49.74
CA PHE A 873 -45.82 -12.51 -48.64
C PHE A 873 -46.35 -13.26 -47.42
N VAL A 874 -45.54 -14.23 -46.94
CA VAL A 874 -45.96 -15.20 -45.91
C VAL A 874 -45.12 -15.00 -44.69
N LEU A 875 -45.74 -15.09 -43.51
CA LEU A 875 -45.04 -14.98 -42.24
C LEU A 875 -43.90 -16.03 -42.15
N VAL A 876 -42.67 -15.60 -41.91
CA VAL A 876 -41.45 -16.41 -41.99
C VAL A 876 -41.54 -17.75 -41.27
N PRO A 877 -42.04 -17.88 -40.01
CA PRO A 877 -42.20 -19.18 -39.34
C PRO A 877 -43.20 -20.12 -40.00
N GLU A 878 -44.21 -19.59 -40.65
CA GLU A 878 -45.31 -20.33 -41.23
C GLU A 878 -45.12 -20.71 -42.72
N ARG A 879 -44.02 -20.22 -43.34
CA ARG A 879 -43.76 -20.33 -44.78
C ARG A 879 -43.86 -21.77 -45.31
N ILE A 880 -43.22 -22.72 -44.60
CA ILE A 880 -43.19 -24.14 -45.04
C ILE A 880 -44.61 -24.72 -45.04
N GLY A 881 -45.29 -24.58 -43.88
CA GLY A 881 -46.64 -25.06 -43.76
C GLY A 881 -47.63 -24.37 -44.75
N TYR A 882 -47.40 -23.09 -45.06
CA TYR A 882 -48.16 -22.41 -46.10
C TYR A 882 -47.92 -22.97 -47.50
N VAL A 883 -46.63 -23.20 -47.85
CA VAL A 883 -46.27 -23.77 -49.18
C VAL A 883 -46.91 -25.12 -49.39
N ASP A 884 -46.86 -25.99 -48.38
CA ASP A 884 -47.45 -27.33 -48.50
C ASP A 884 -48.99 -27.28 -48.62
N ARG A 885 -49.65 -26.51 -47.75
CA ARG A 885 -51.09 -26.28 -47.85
C ARG A 885 -51.48 -25.59 -49.16
N CYS A 886 -50.67 -24.67 -49.66
CA CYS A 886 -50.91 -24.00 -50.95
C CYS A 886 -50.84 -25.03 -52.12
N LYS A 887 -49.83 -25.87 -52.17
CA LYS A 887 -49.71 -26.91 -53.22
C LYS A 887 -50.86 -27.86 -53.19
N GLU A 888 -51.24 -28.36 -52.02
CA GLU A 888 -52.39 -29.29 -51.85
C GLU A 888 -53.71 -28.62 -52.32
N LEU A 889 -53.92 -27.38 -51.88
CA LEU A 889 -55.16 -26.66 -52.25
C LEU A 889 -55.18 -26.30 -53.74
N VAL A 890 -54.04 -25.82 -54.29
CA VAL A 890 -53.94 -25.56 -55.77
C VAL A 890 -54.24 -26.85 -56.56
N TYR A 891 -53.68 -27.99 -56.20
CA TYR A 891 -53.91 -29.24 -56.83
C TYR A 891 -55.42 -29.63 -56.78
N LYS A 892 -56.03 -29.47 -55.60
CA LYS A 892 -57.45 -29.73 -55.40
C LYS A 892 -58.33 -28.85 -56.27
N LEU A 893 -58.08 -27.54 -56.24
CA LEU A 893 -58.87 -26.53 -56.99
C LEU A 893 -58.76 -26.75 -58.50
N LEU A 894 -57.57 -26.98 -59.03
CA LEU A 894 -57.39 -27.30 -60.46
C LEU A 894 -58.13 -28.55 -60.87
N LYS A 895 -58.11 -29.63 -60.08
CA LYS A 895 -58.82 -30.84 -60.29
C LYS A 895 -60.35 -30.60 -60.29
N GLU A 896 -60.88 -29.91 -59.30
CA GLU A 896 -62.28 -29.55 -59.20
C GLU A 896 -62.73 -28.59 -60.31
N GLY A 897 -61.90 -27.71 -60.76
CA GLY A 897 -62.13 -26.74 -61.86
C GLY A 897 -62.02 -27.42 -63.26
N GLY A 898 -61.60 -28.68 -63.32
CA GLY A 898 -61.42 -29.40 -64.60
C GLY A 898 -60.23 -28.90 -65.42
N ILE A 899 -59.25 -28.26 -64.76
CA ILE A 899 -58.04 -27.79 -65.40
C ILE A 899 -56.98 -28.87 -65.38
N THR A 900 -56.41 -29.19 -66.51
CA THR A 900 -55.50 -30.32 -66.68
C THR A 900 -54.08 -29.83 -66.34
N ILE A 901 -53.43 -30.58 -65.44
CA ILE A 901 -51.97 -30.49 -65.20
C ILE A 901 -51.35 -31.47 -66.22
N PRO A 902 -50.62 -30.99 -67.22
CA PRO A 902 -50.15 -31.83 -68.31
C PRO A 902 -49.01 -32.79 -67.83
N PHE A 903 -49.02 -33.99 -68.36
CA PHE A 903 -47.82 -34.82 -68.37
C PHE A 903 -46.82 -34.30 -69.32
N PRO A 904 -45.55 -34.71 -69.27
CA PRO A 904 -44.52 -34.28 -70.23
C PRO A 904 -45.07 -34.59 -71.66
N GLN A 905 -45.03 -33.59 -72.53
CA GLN A 905 -45.46 -33.67 -73.89
C GLN A 905 -44.31 -33.92 -74.82
N CYS A 906 -44.42 -34.86 -75.72
CA CYS A 906 -43.43 -35.14 -76.74
C CYS A 906 -44.10 -35.18 -78.14
N ASP A 907 -43.64 -34.46 -79.08
CA ASP A 907 -44.03 -34.55 -80.47
C ASP A 907 -43.29 -35.74 -81.10
N VAL A 908 -44.02 -36.77 -81.48
CA VAL A 908 -43.48 -37.99 -82.11
C VAL A 908 -43.66 -37.90 -83.64
N HIS A 909 -42.60 -37.62 -84.34
CA HIS A 909 -42.63 -37.77 -85.82
C HIS A 909 -42.38 -39.24 -86.21
N MET A 910 -43.42 -39.92 -86.66
CA MET A 910 -43.24 -41.25 -87.22
C MET A 910 -42.77 -41.10 -88.67
N ILE A 911 -41.58 -41.49 -88.88
CA ILE A 911 -41.03 -41.61 -90.20
C ILE A 911 -41.48 -43.01 -90.73
N LYS A 912 -42.40 -43.03 -91.73
CA LYS A 912 -42.61 -44.24 -92.47
C LYS A 912 -41.43 -44.52 -93.35
N ASP A 913 -40.74 -45.63 -93.10
CA ASP A 913 -39.77 -46.19 -93.99
C ASP A 913 -40.62 -46.82 -95.15
N ASP A 914 -40.84 -46.07 -96.15
CA ASP A 914 -41.28 -46.59 -97.47
C ASP A 914 -39.96 -46.85 -98.27
N ASP A 915 -39.90 -48.19 -98.64
CA ASP A 915 -38.99 -48.85 -99.58
C ASP A 915 -37.60 -49.33 -99.08
N LYS A 916 -37.63 -50.57 -98.71
CA LYS A 916 -36.83 -51.60 -99.41
C LYS A 916 -37.54 -52.85 -99.53
#